data_fb03a9c2313b08539ea2d56d29431e9d
#
_entry.id   fb03a9c2313b08539ea2d56d29431e9d
#
_cell.length_a   1.000
_cell.length_b   1.000
_cell.length_c   1.000
_cell.angle_alpha   90.00
_cell.angle_beta   90.00
_cell.angle_gamma   90.00
#
_symmetry.space_group_name_H-M   'P 1'
#
loop_
_entity.id
_entity.type
_entity.pdbx_description
1 polymer ?
#
loop_
_entity_poly.entity_id
_entity_poly.type
_entity_poly.pdbx_seq_one_letter_code
_entity_poly.pdbx_strand_id
1 'polypeptide(L)'
;MVVARGGPVVLMRISHLLLWLEMLIIHSTWPLIGYAQHTSLPEVVTPLQVPGNRTMSAMGWLNYSLHFGGQRHFICIKAKKFLVSRHFSLFTYTDQGTVHENQPFIKKDCYYHGYVDGDPESMVALTTCFGGFQGMLQVNGTVYEIKPKNLSSTFEHLVHKTESKETELLSMRCALTEEELARQMKLREKDNPTLMQSNYEGWWTHKRFLDLALVVDHERIRYHDNNISQVLVEIFLIVNIINGIYRTLDVEVVLHGVEMWNKGNPFEVSTMENLLLDFCSWKAVSINNRIPNDIAHLFVGYYFGINLGLAYVGSVCMPTYNCGVDCLTENNLIFVGEIAAHEIGHNLGMWHDDVLCTCGEEACLMAEIHSGIPKFSNCSYAEFWRTHATANCMRKEEKLISKYKHKFCGNGVVDDGEQCDCGSFKQCTADPCCQLGCTLKDGSACAFGLCCKHCQIMPAGTVCRKKNNECDLPEWCNGHSHECPRDVYLLDGSPCKDGGYCYEKRCNNREEQCRQIFGKEARSAAEGCYRKINTQGDRFGNCGISKSTYLRCNDSDVLCGRVQCEDVTGIPVLEDHSTIHCTHFNGVTCWGTDYHFGMAMPDIGSVKDGADCGPEHVCMNKKLQTTDLIPASPAEWATDSSSPWQQHMVSCGNRPRDIDTDLSCRRNTDADMAQGSKHGSGPHYCA
;
A
#
# COMPACT_ATOMS: atom_id res chain seq x y z
N MET A 1 -94.03 35.98 -36.30
CA MET A 1 -93.71 35.43 -34.97
C MET A 1 -92.96 34.15 -35.16
N VAL A 2 -91.62 34.23 -35.09
CA VAL A 2 -90.71 33.01 -35.15
C VAL A 2 -89.77 33.24 -33.99
N VAL A 3 -89.94 32.43 -32.96
CA VAL A 3 -89.04 32.35 -31.79
C VAL A 3 -87.90 31.39 -32.16
N ALA A 4 -86.71 31.90 -32.23
CA ALA A 4 -85.50 31.06 -32.39
C ALA A 4 -85.12 30.51 -31.02
N ARG A 5 -85.22 29.21 -30.86
CA ARG A 5 -84.64 28.46 -29.74
C ARG A 5 -83.14 28.25 -30.02
N GLY A 6 -82.26 29.07 -29.43
CA GLY A 6 -80.82 28.79 -29.33
C GLY A 6 -80.57 27.82 -28.22
N GLY A 7 -80.25 26.59 -28.56
CA GLY A 7 -80.17 25.47 -27.63
C GLY A 7 -78.87 25.40 -26.79
N PRO A 8 -78.81 24.51 -25.84
CA PRO A 8 -77.76 24.34 -24.83
C PRO A 8 -76.40 23.92 -25.37
N VAL A 9 -76.27 23.64 -26.65
CA VAL A 9 -75.01 23.21 -27.30
C VAL A 9 -73.94 24.32 -27.39
N VAL A 10 -74.38 25.61 -27.49
CA VAL A 10 -73.42 26.74 -27.54
C VAL A 10 -72.82 27.04 -26.16
N LEU A 11 -73.58 26.89 -25.08
CA LEU A 11 -73.08 27.04 -23.71
C LEU A 11 -72.12 25.91 -23.34
N MET A 12 -72.35 24.69 -23.79
CA MET A 12 -71.43 23.54 -23.52
C MET A 12 -70.08 23.72 -24.25
N ARG A 13 -70.08 24.26 -25.50
CA ARG A 13 -68.83 24.54 -26.22
C ARG A 13 -68.02 25.67 -25.60
N ILE A 14 -68.67 26.68 -25.06
CA ILE A 14 -68.01 27.80 -24.38
C ILE A 14 -67.41 27.32 -23.03
N SER A 15 -68.13 26.49 -22.31
CA SER A 15 -67.64 25.87 -21.06
C SER A 15 -66.39 24.97 -21.30
N HIS A 16 -66.42 24.17 -22.36
CA HIS A 16 -65.24 23.36 -22.73
C HIS A 16 -64.05 24.21 -23.19
N LEU A 17 -64.29 25.32 -23.93
CA LEU A 17 -63.24 26.24 -24.34
C LEU A 17 -62.65 26.98 -23.13
N LEU A 18 -63.47 27.39 -22.17
CA LEU A 18 -62.99 27.98 -20.92
C LEU A 18 -62.19 27.00 -20.05
N LEU A 19 -62.62 25.75 -19.92
CA LEU A 19 -61.87 24.68 -19.24
C LEU A 19 -60.54 24.38 -19.94
N TRP A 20 -60.47 24.41 -21.30
CA TRP A 20 -59.24 24.25 -22.03
C TRP A 20 -58.33 25.50 -21.87
N LEU A 21 -58.88 26.68 -21.80
CA LEU A 21 -58.13 27.90 -21.52
C LEU A 21 -57.57 27.94 -20.10
N GLU A 22 -58.38 27.50 -19.11
CA GLU A 22 -57.92 27.33 -17.71
C GLU A 22 -56.81 26.27 -17.60
N MET A 23 -56.92 25.13 -18.30
CA MET A 23 -55.86 24.10 -18.34
C MET A 23 -54.62 24.62 -19.05
N LEU A 24 -54.75 25.43 -20.09
CA LEU A 24 -53.61 26.07 -20.79
C LEU A 24 -52.98 27.17 -19.89
N ILE A 25 -53.75 27.92 -19.15
CA ILE A 25 -53.24 28.91 -18.20
C ILE A 25 -52.59 28.20 -17.01
N ILE A 26 -53.18 27.12 -16.48
CA ILE A 26 -52.57 26.32 -15.43
C ILE A 26 -51.27 25.68 -15.93
N HIS A 27 -51.19 25.21 -17.18
CA HIS A 27 -49.91 24.72 -17.78
C HIS A 27 -48.91 25.84 -18.16
N SER A 28 -49.39 27.06 -18.43
CA SER A 28 -48.50 28.19 -18.74
C SER A 28 -48.13 29.02 -17.50
N THR A 29 -48.89 28.89 -16.41
CA THR A 29 -48.60 29.47 -15.10
C THR A 29 -48.19 28.45 -14.07
N TRP A 30 -47.96 27.17 -14.49
CA TRP A 30 -47.05 26.37 -13.69
C TRP A 30 -45.81 27.22 -13.57
N PRO A 31 -45.51 27.70 -12.36
CA PRO A 31 -44.28 28.43 -12.23
C PRO A 31 -43.25 27.47 -12.74
N LEU A 32 -42.32 27.94 -13.51
CA LEU A 32 -40.93 27.57 -13.41
C LEU A 32 -40.57 27.77 -11.92
N ILE A 33 -41.13 26.92 -11.07
CA ILE A 33 -40.43 26.51 -9.90
C ILE A 33 -39.23 25.83 -10.55
N GLY A 34 -38.30 26.66 -10.95
CA GLY A 34 -36.95 26.24 -11.04
C GLY A 34 -36.75 25.50 -9.74
N TYR A 35 -36.62 24.18 -9.78
CA TYR A 35 -35.94 23.47 -8.77
C TYR A 35 -34.63 24.24 -8.60
N ALA A 36 -34.65 25.21 -7.66
CA ALA A 36 -33.43 25.70 -7.11
C ALA A 36 -32.80 24.41 -6.57
N GLN A 37 -31.88 23.84 -7.34
CA GLN A 37 -30.95 22.87 -6.83
C GLN A 37 -30.43 23.50 -5.55
N HIS A 38 -30.86 23.01 -4.41
CA HIS A 38 -30.24 23.25 -3.14
C HIS A 38 -28.86 22.56 -3.17
N THR A 39 -28.01 22.95 -4.11
CA THR A 39 -26.59 22.73 -3.97
C THR A 39 -26.17 23.64 -2.84
N SER A 40 -25.77 23.08 -1.73
CA SER A 40 -25.19 23.84 -0.63
C SER A 40 -24.10 24.72 -1.22
N LEU A 41 -24.22 26.04 -0.98
CA LEU A 41 -23.23 26.99 -1.50
C LEU A 41 -21.86 26.60 -0.97
N PRO A 42 -20.82 26.59 -1.82
CA PRO A 42 -19.47 26.27 -1.39
C PRO A 42 -19.01 27.23 -0.29
N GLU A 43 -18.48 26.70 0.80
CA GLU A 43 -17.90 27.50 1.87
C GLU A 43 -16.48 27.93 1.49
N VAL A 44 -16.15 29.19 1.75
CA VAL A 44 -14.80 29.71 1.55
C VAL A 44 -14.00 29.46 2.83
N VAL A 45 -12.92 28.69 2.70
CA VAL A 45 -12.05 28.34 3.82
C VAL A 45 -10.59 28.72 3.54
N THR A 46 -9.89 29.11 4.59
CA THR A 46 -8.43 29.32 4.54
C THR A 46 -7.75 28.31 5.45
N PRO A 47 -7.02 27.32 4.89
CA PRO A 47 -6.26 26.37 5.67
C PRO A 47 -5.17 27.08 6.49
N LEU A 48 -5.18 26.88 7.80
CA LEU A 48 -4.18 27.43 8.70
C LEU A 48 -3.29 26.31 9.21
N GLN A 49 -1.99 26.40 8.95
CA GLN A 49 -1.03 25.44 9.49
C GLN A 49 -0.92 25.62 11.00
N VAL A 50 -1.08 24.53 11.75
CA VAL A 50 -1.02 24.51 13.21
C VAL A 50 0.25 23.81 13.64
N PRO A 51 1.06 24.40 14.57
CA PRO A 51 2.21 23.70 15.13
C PRO A 51 1.74 22.43 15.83
N GLY A 52 2.31 21.29 15.46
CA GLY A 52 2.01 20.01 16.09
C GLY A 52 2.31 20.04 17.58
N ASN A 53 1.41 19.51 18.40
CA ASN A 53 1.66 19.28 19.82
C ASN A 53 2.86 18.32 19.95
N ARG A 54 3.78 18.56 20.90
CA ARG A 54 5.06 17.82 21.04
C ARG A 54 4.90 16.29 21.18
N THR A 55 3.69 15.80 21.46
CA THR A 55 3.36 14.38 21.57
C THR A 55 2.93 13.74 20.24
N MET A 56 2.57 14.52 19.21
CA MET A 56 2.08 14.05 17.89
C MET A 56 2.99 14.39 16.72
N SER A 57 4.19 14.92 16.99
CA SER A 57 5.19 15.19 15.94
C SER A 57 5.95 13.90 15.57
N ALA A 58 5.23 12.87 15.16
CA ALA A 58 5.83 11.77 14.40
C ALA A 58 6.36 12.36 13.08
N MET A 59 7.62 12.05 12.73
CA MET A 59 8.30 12.64 11.58
C MET A 59 7.43 12.59 10.32
N GLY A 60 7.13 13.76 9.74
CA GLY A 60 6.51 13.91 8.43
C GLY A 60 5.02 14.20 8.38
N TRP A 61 4.33 14.35 9.53
CA TRP A 61 2.94 14.79 9.57
C TRP A 61 2.83 16.32 9.58
N LEU A 62 1.87 16.84 8.83
CA LEU A 62 1.52 18.27 8.76
C LEU A 62 0.10 18.44 9.27
N ASN A 63 -0.11 19.43 10.15
CA ASN A 63 -1.42 19.67 10.74
C ASN A 63 -1.96 21.01 10.25
N TYR A 64 -3.24 20.98 9.84
CA TYR A 64 -3.97 22.16 9.39
C TYR A 64 -5.29 22.27 10.11
N SER A 65 -5.73 23.50 10.36
CA SER A 65 -7.06 23.82 10.86
C SER A 65 -7.89 24.39 9.72
N LEU A 66 -9.06 23.81 9.47
CA LEU A 66 -10.06 24.28 8.52
C LEU A 66 -11.38 24.51 9.24
N HIS A 67 -12.16 25.49 8.79
CA HIS A 67 -13.48 25.73 9.32
C HIS A 67 -14.52 25.58 8.21
N PHE A 68 -15.33 24.53 8.27
CA PHE A 68 -16.43 24.24 7.33
C PHE A 68 -17.51 23.40 8.01
N GLY A 69 -18.72 23.37 7.42
CA GLY A 69 -19.85 22.68 8.04
C GLY A 69 -20.19 23.23 9.43
N GLY A 70 -19.93 24.52 9.67
CA GLY A 70 -20.16 25.16 10.96
C GLY A 70 -19.21 24.75 12.09
N GLN A 71 -18.19 23.95 11.82
CA GLN A 71 -17.25 23.43 12.81
C GLN A 71 -15.78 23.63 12.38
N ARG A 72 -14.90 23.60 13.38
CA ARG A 72 -13.46 23.63 13.14
C ARG A 72 -12.90 22.21 13.14
N HIS A 73 -12.25 21.83 12.04
CA HIS A 73 -11.62 20.53 11.86
C HIS A 73 -10.10 20.67 11.89
N PHE A 74 -9.43 19.77 12.60
CA PHE A 74 -7.97 19.64 12.58
C PHE A 74 -7.61 18.47 11.68
N ILE A 75 -6.94 18.76 10.57
CA ILE A 75 -6.58 17.78 9.55
C ILE A 75 -5.11 17.45 9.70
N CYS A 76 -4.81 16.17 9.91
CA CYS A 76 -3.46 15.63 9.95
C CYS A 76 -3.16 14.95 8.63
N ILE A 77 -2.16 15.42 7.88
CA ILE A 77 -1.80 14.90 6.57
C ILE A 77 -0.34 14.50 6.50
N LYS A 78 -0.05 13.45 5.72
CA LYS A 78 1.31 12.93 5.46
C LYS A 78 1.49 12.72 3.97
N ALA A 79 2.66 13.10 3.44
CA ALA A 79 2.97 12.92 2.02
C ALA A 79 3.04 11.42 1.68
N LYS A 80 2.45 11.05 0.53
CA LYS A 80 2.51 9.70 -0.04
C LYS A 80 3.84 9.49 -0.75
N LYS A 81 4.43 8.33 -0.57
CA LYS A 81 5.71 7.98 -1.23
C LYS A 81 5.52 7.32 -2.59
N PHE A 82 4.41 6.61 -2.81
CA PHE A 82 4.27 5.63 -3.89
C PHE A 82 2.99 5.77 -4.72
N LEU A 83 2.34 6.93 -4.76
CA LEU A 83 1.13 7.12 -5.58
C LEU A 83 1.40 6.86 -7.07
N VAL A 84 2.55 7.33 -7.55
CA VAL A 84 2.98 7.19 -8.94
C VAL A 84 4.35 6.51 -8.97
N SER A 85 4.51 5.53 -9.83
CA SER A 85 5.77 4.80 -10.03
C SER A 85 6.93 5.75 -10.38
N ARG A 86 8.14 5.35 -10.00
CA ARG A 86 9.35 6.06 -10.44
C ARG A 86 9.56 5.98 -11.96
N HIS A 87 9.05 4.92 -12.56
CA HIS A 87 9.12 4.64 -13.99
C HIS A 87 7.77 4.84 -14.67
N PHE A 88 7.05 5.87 -14.27
CA PHE A 88 5.77 6.20 -14.87
C PHE A 88 5.94 6.57 -16.34
N SER A 89 5.19 5.89 -17.22
CA SER A 89 5.18 6.14 -18.66
C SER A 89 3.79 6.62 -19.12
N LEU A 90 3.80 7.62 -19.96
CA LEU A 90 2.62 8.14 -20.67
C LEU A 90 2.70 7.75 -22.14
N PHE A 91 1.73 6.98 -22.61
CA PHE A 91 1.63 6.58 -24.01
C PHE A 91 0.56 7.39 -24.73
N THR A 92 0.92 7.91 -25.90
CA THR A 92 0.04 8.65 -26.79
C THR A 92 0.26 8.18 -28.22
N TYR A 93 -0.59 8.58 -29.16
CA TYR A 93 -0.49 8.20 -30.56
C TYR A 93 -0.13 9.40 -31.44
N THR A 94 0.80 9.19 -32.36
CA THR A 94 1.15 10.17 -33.40
C THR A 94 0.09 10.21 -34.50
N ASP A 95 0.16 11.19 -35.39
CA ASP A 95 -0.75 11.28 -36.55
C ASP A 95 -0.64 10.09 -37.51
N GLN A 96 0.45 9.35 -37.44
CA GLN A 96 0.69 8.13 -38.21
C GLN A 96 0.18 6.86 -37.51
N GLY A 97 -0.45 6.99 -36.32
CA GLY A 97 -0.94 5.87 -35.52
C GLY A 97 0.15 5.09 -34.77
N THR A 98 1.39 5.60 -34.73
CA THR A 98 2.48 4.97 -33.96
C THR A 98 2.39 5.40 -32.52
N VAL A 99 2.68 4.45 -31.61
CA VAL A 99 2.70 4.70 -30.15
C VAL A 99 3.95 5.52 -29.83
N HIS A 100 3.75 6.60 -29.09
CA HIS A 100 4.81 7.46 -28.57
C HIS A 100 4.82 7.38 -27.05
N GLU A 101 5.94 6.94 -26.48
CA GLU A 101 6.18 6.93 -25.05
C GLU A 101 6.80 8.25 -24.59
N ASN A 102 6.24 8.83 -23.53
CA ASN A 102 6.76 10.02 -22.88
C ASN A 102 6.85 9.76 -21.37
N GLN A 103 7.88 10.30 -20.74
CA GLN A 103 8.05 10.26 -19.29
C GLN A 103 7.94 11.68 -18.73
N PRO A 104 6.70 12.14 -18.43
CA PRO A 104 6.51 13.49 -17.93
C PRO A 104 7.07 13.61 -16.51
N PHE A 105 7.65 14.77 -16.21
CA PHE A 105 8.08 15.08 -14.85
C PHE A 105 6.87 15.17 -13.91
N ILE A 106 6.79 14.30 -12.92
CA ILE A 106 5.73 14.27 -11.91
C ILE A 106 6.31 14.62 -10.55
N LYS A 107 5.74 15.66 -9.91
CA LYS A 107 6.05 15.96 -8.52
C LYS A 107 5.51 14.83 -7.64
N LYS A 108 6.37 14.25 -6.80
CA LYS A 108 6.02 13.07 -5.97
C LYS A 108 5.68 13.41 -4.52
N ASP A 109 5.99 14.61 -4.08
CA ASP A 109 5.90 15.10 -2.70
C ASP A 109 4.68 15.98 -2.41
N CYS A 110 3.73 16.02 -3.34
CA CYS A 110 2.54 16.87 -3.26
C CYS A 110 1.21 16.11 -3.14
N TYR A 111 1.25 14.79 -3.01
CA TYR A 111 0.08 13.95 -2.73
C TYR A 111 0.07 13.53 -1.27
N TYR A 112 -1.05 13.71 -0.62
CA TYR A 112 -1.19 13.49 0.82
C TYR A 112 -2.34 12.56 1.12
N HIS A 113 -2.17 11.81 2.19
CA HIS A 113 -3.23 11.11 2.89
C HIS A 113 -3.30 11.60 4.33
N GLY A 114 -4.42 11.41 4.97
CA GLY A 114 -4.56 11.83 6.35
C GLY A 114 -5.88 11.45 6.98
N TYR A 115 -6.13 12.06 8.11
CA TYR A 115 -7.34 11.91 8.90
C TYR A 115 -7.69 13.23 9.58
N VAL A 116 -8.90 13.32 10.11
CA VAL A 116 -9.36 14.45 10.93
C VAL A 116 -9.22 14.07 12.39
N ASP A 117 -8.57 14.92 13.17
CA ASP A 117 -8.37 14.69 14.60
C ASP A 117 -9.71 14.62 15.33
N GLY A 118 -9.90 13.57 16.15
CA GLY A 118 -11.16 13.29 16.85
C GLY A 118 -12.18 12.47 16.03
N ASP A 119 -11.90 12.16 14.75
CA ASP A 119 -12.74 11.28 13.93
C ASP A 119 -11.89 10.11 13.38
N PRO A 120 -11.88 8.95 14.05
CA PRO A 120 -11.07 7.81 13.67
C PRO A 120 -11.48 7.17 12.34
N GLU A 121 -12.71 7.42 11.88
CA GLU A 121 -13.21 6.89 10.60
C GLU A 121 -13.06 7.89 9.44
N SER A 122 -12.49 9.05 9.71
CA SER A 122 -12.26 10.07 8.69
C SER A 122 -11.20 9.65 7.68
N MET A 123 -11.36 10.11 6.46
CA MET A 123 -10.40 9.91 5.38
C MET A 123 -10.09 11.24 4.69
N VAL A 124 -8.80 11.46 4.45
CA VAL A 124 -8.29 12.64 3.75
C VAL A 124 -7.39 12.23 2.60
N ALA A 125 -7.76 12.62 1.38
CA ALA A 125 -6.97 12.40 0.17
C ALA A 125 -6.81 13.74 -0.57
N LEU A 126 -5.66 14.39 -0.39
CA LEU A 126 -5.39 15.73 -0.91
C LEU A 126 -4.16 15.76 -1.81
N THR A 127 -4.14 16.74 -2.70
CA THR A 127 -2.93 17.14 -3.42
C THR A 127 -2.69 18.64 -3.29
N THR A 128 -1.41 19.03 -3.35
CA THR A 128 -0.98 20.44 -3.43
C THR A 128 -0.23 20.74 -4.72
N CYS A 129 -0.20 19.80 -5.67
CA CYS A 129 0.56 19.91 -6.91
C CYS A 129 0.12 21.10 -7.77
N PHE A 130 -1.12 21.56 -7.61
CA PHE A 130 -1.79 22.52 -8.50
C PHE A 130 -2.09 23.87 -7.83
N GLY A 131 -1.33 24.24 -6.82
CA GLY A 131 -1.39 25.58 -6.22
C GLY A 131 -2.32 25.73 -5.01
N GLY A 132 -2.68 24.64 -4.34
CA GLY A 132 -3.48 24.63 -3.12
C GLY A 132 -3.98 23.24 -2.80
N PHE A 133 -4.76 23.07 -1.74
CA PHE A 133 -5.38 21.80 -1.44
C PHE A 133 -6.50 21.47 -2.42
N GLN A 134 -6.39 20.32 -3.05
CA GLN A 134 -7.44 19.79 -3.92
C GLN A 134 -7.64 18.31 -3.62
N GLY A 135 -8.90 17.88 -3.49
CA GLY A 135 -9.23 16.48 -3.25
C GLY A 135 -10.41 16.29 -2.31
N MET A 136 -10.40 15.19 -1.56
CA MET A 136 -11.50 14.69 -0.77
C MET A 136 -11.21 14.76 0.74
N LEU A 137 -12.24 15.13 1.50
CA LEU A 137 -12.29 15.10 2.95
C LEU A 137 -13.55 14.33 3.35
N GLN A 138 -13.42 13.20 4.02
CA GLN A 138 -14.54 12.50 4.65
C GLN A 138 -14.49 12.75 6.15
N VAL A 139 -15.55 13.32 6.68
CA VAL A 139 -15.68 13.71 8.11
C VAL A 139 -17.06 13.35 8.62
N ASN A 140 -17.14 12.60 9.72
CA ASN A 140 -18.40 12.16 10.31
C ASN A 140 -19.38 11.54 9.28
N GLY A 141 -18.88 10.65 8.43
CA GLY A 141 -19.66 9.99 7.38
C GLY A 141 -20.01 10.89 6.16
N THR A 142 -19.70 12.18 6.19
CA THR A 142 -19.99 13.12 5.11
C THR A 142 -18.75 13.37 4.26
N VAL A 143 -18.91 13.32 2.93
CA VAL A 143 -17.84 13.59 1.95
C VAL A 143 -17.90 15.05 1.49
N TYR A 144 -16.73 15.68 1.48
CA TYR A 144 -16.54 17.05 1.03
C TYR A 144 -15.45 17.10 -0.05
N GLU A 145 -15.69 17.88 -1.09
CA GLU A 145 -14.64 18.29 -2.03
C GLU A 145 -14.02 19.60 -1.57
N ILE A 146 -12.68 19.68 -1.61
CA ILE A 146 -11.94 20.92 -1.41
C ILE A 146 -11.16 21.24 -2.69
N LYS A 147 -11.18 22.49 -3.11
CA LYS A 147 -10.41 22.99 -4.25
C LYS A 147 -9.96 24.43 -4.07
N PRO A 148 -8.82 24.84 -4.63
CA PRO A 148 -8.36 26.21 -4.57
C PRO A 148 -9.38 27.16 -5.20
N LYS A 149 -9.62 28.31 -4.55
CA LYS A 149 -10.41 29.40 -5.16
C LYS A 149 -9.52 30.10 -6.17
N ASN A 150 -9.95 30.11 -7.43
CA ASN A 150 -9.22 30.74 -8.51
C ASN A 150 -8.89 32.20 -8.19
N LEU A 151 -7.64 32.61 -8.45
CA LEU A 151 -7.14 33.97 -8.26
C LEU A 151 -7.14 34.50 -6.81
N SER A 152 -7.18 33.62 -5.81
CA SER A 152 -7.04 34.06 -4.42
C SER A 152 -5.58 34.33 -4.08
N SER A 153 -5.30 35.56 -3.65
CA SER A 153 -3.98 35.95 -3.08
C SER A 153 -3.81 35.49 -1.63
N THR A 154 -4.89 35.03 -0.99
CA THR A 154 -4.98 34.72 0.45
C THR A 154 -5.04 33.24 0.77
N PHE A 155 -4.71 32.37 -0.18
CA PHE A 155 -4.75 30.90 -0.03
C PHE A 155 -6.14 30.37 0.35
N GLU A 156 -7.20 30.99 -0.20
CA GLU A 156 -8.58 30.59 -0.01
C GLU A 156 -8.93 29.37 -0.85
N HIS A 157 -9.76 28.52 -0.28
CA HIS A 157 -10.29 27.31 -0.90
C HIS A 157 -11.82 27.30 -0.84
N LEU A 158 -12.42 26.58 -1.74
CA LEU A 158 -13.84 26.27 -1.74
C LEU A 158 -14.01 24.86 -1.21
N VAL A 159 -14.85 24.71 -0.19
CA VAL A 159 -15.28 23.41 0.33
C VAL A 159 -16.77 23.28 0.11
N HIS A 160 -17.18 22.20 -0.52
CA HIS A 160 -18.61 21.90 -0.68
C HIS A 160 -18.87 20.43 -0.34
N LYS A 161 -20.02 20.21 0.26
CA LYS A 161 -20.52 18.88 0.53
C LYS A 161 -20.85 18.20 -0.78
N THR A 162 -20.36 16.99 -0.97
CA THR A 162 -20.75 16.17 -2.11
C THR A 162 -22.13 15.61 -1.79
N GLU A 163 -23.16 16.23 -2.33
CA GLU A 163 -24.53 15.72 -2.21
C GLU A 163 -24.72 14.67 -3.30
N SER A 164 -25.11 13.47 -2.90
CA SER A 164 -25.74 12.54 -3.83
C SER A 164 -27.02 13.24 -4.32
N LYS A 165 -27.13 13.46 -5.62
CA LYS A 165 -28.39 13.92 -6.25
C LYS A 165 -29.40 12.79 -6.06
N GLU A 166 -30.14 12.82 -4.97
CA GLU A 166 -31.03 11.74 -4.49
C GLU A 166 -32.02 11.23 -5.54
N THR A 167 -32.32 11.98 -6.58
CA THR A 167 -33.33 11.60 -7.57
C THR A 167 -32.79 10.99 -8.86
N GLU A 168 -31.56 11.27 -9.27
CA GLU A 168 -30.94 10.69 -10.48
C GLU A 168 -29.95 9.55 -10.17
N LEU A 169 -29.30 9.58 -9.02
CA LEU A 169 -28.32 8.59 -8.58
C LEU A 169 -28.95 7.30 -8.04
N LEU A 170 -30.22 7.31 -7.58
CA LEU A 170 -30.95 6.14 -7.07
C LEU A 170 -31.11 4.99 -8.08
N SER A 171 -30.71 5.18 -9.35
CA SER A 171 -30.73 4.15 -10.37
C SER A 171 -29.38 3.79 -10.95
N MET A 172 -28.33 4.55 -10.61
CA MET A 172 -26.99 4.30 -11.17
C MET A 172 -26.30 3.15 -10.41
N ARG A 173 -25.79 2.17 -11.15
CA ARG A 173 -25.28 0.93 -10.58
C ARG A 173 -24.10 0.36 -11.36
N CYS A 174 -23.43 -0.61 -10.76
CA CYS A 174 -22.49 -1.51 -11.43
C CYS A 174 -23.22 -2.40 -12.42
N ALA A 175 -22.60 -2.70 -13.57
CA ALA A 175 -23.17 -3.58 -14.59
C ALA A 175 -22.99 -5.08 -14.30
N LEU A 176 -22.37 -5.46 -13.18
CA LEU A 176 -22.18 -6.83 -12.76
C LEU A 176 -23.52 -7.43 -12.31
N THR A 177 -24.27 -8.01 -13.25
CA THR A 177 -25.53 -8.72 -12.99
C THR A 177 -25.25 -10.18 -12.63
N GLU A 178 -26.26 -10.88 -12.06
CA GLU A 178 -26.16 -12.31 -11.79
C GLU A 178 -25.89 -13.13 -13.07
N GLU A 179 -26.40 -12.69 -14.22
CA GLU A 179 -26.18 -13.32 -15.51
C GLU A 179 -24.74 -13.18 -15.99
N GLU A 180 -24.19 -11.96 -15.86
CA GLU A 180 -22.80 -11.68 -16.19
C GLU A 180 -21.86 -12.43 -15.26
N LEU A 181 -22.17 -12.47 -13.98
CA LEU A 181 -21.45 -13.23 -12.99
C LEU A 181 -21.45 -14.72 -13.29
N ALA A 182 -22.61 -15.29 -13.64
CA ALA A 182 -22.71 -16.69 -14.07
C ALA A 182 -21.87 -16.95 -15.33
N ARG A 183 -21.78 -15.98 -16.24
CA ARG A 183 -20.90 -16.02 -17.42
C ARG A 183 -19.43 -16.06 -17.02
N GLN A 184 -19.02 -15.18 -16.12
CA GLN A 184 -17.64 -15.12 -15.62
C GLN A 184 -17.26 -16.40 -14.85
N MET A 185 -18.17 -16.96 -14.05
CA MET A 185 -17.96 -18.21 -13.33
C MET A 185 -17.78 -19.42 -14.25
N LYS A 186 -18.49 -19.49 -15.37
CA LYS A 186 -18.29 -20.54 -16.38
C LYS A 186 -16.90 -20.52 -16.99
N LEU A 187 -16.27 -19.34 -17.03
CA LEU A 187 -14.88 -19.20 -17.49
C LEU A 187 -13.87 -19.68 -16.42
N ARG A 188 -14.33 -19.86 -15.20
CA ARG A 188 -13.53 -20.22 -14.00
C ARG A 188 -13.89 -21.60 -13.45
N GLU A 189 -14.12 -22.62 -14.28
CA GLU A 189 -14.35 -23.98 -13.75
C GLU A 189 -13.24 -24.40 -12.77
N LYS A 190 -13.57 -24.38 -11.49
CA LYS A 190 -13.05 -25.03 -10.27
C LYS A 190 -12.74 -24.04 -9.18
N ASP A 191 -13.72 -23.79 -8.35
CA ASP A 191 -13.60 -23.81 -6.87
C ASP A 191 -14.88 -23.24 -6.28
N ASN A 192 -15.67 -24.10 -5.66
CA ASN A 192 -16.86 -23.73 -4.89
C ASN A 192 -16.41 -22.98 -3.63
N PRO A 193 -16.64 -21.68 -3.48
CA PRO A 193 -16.36 -21.01 -2.21
C PRO A 193 -17.51 -21.27 -1.25
N THR A 194 -17.24 -22.02 -0.22
CA THR A 194 -18.12 -22.08 0.95
C THR A 194 -18.05 -20.71 1.63
N LEU A 195 -19.15 -19.99 1.63
CA LEU A 195 -19.32 -18.76 2.38
C LEU A 195 -19.10 -19.03 3.86
N MET A 196 -17.94 -18.70 4.37
CA MET A 196 -17.70 -18.61 5.80
C MET A 196 -17.94 -17.16 6.22
N GLN A 197 -19.09 -16.92 6.84
CA GLN A 197 -19.39 -15.72 7.57
C GLN A 197 -18.38 -15.60 8.72
N SER A 198 -17.41 -14.74 8.62
CA SER A 198 -16.55 -14.41 9.75
C SER A 198 -17.04 -13.09 10.32
N ASN A 199 -17.44 -13.08 11.59
CA ASN A 199 -17.59 -11.88 12.41
C ASN A 199 -16.19 -11.23 12.62
N TYR A 200 -15.54 -10.90 11.53
CA TYR A 200 -14.23 -10.31 11.54
C TYR A 200 -14.34 -8.83 11.24
N GLU A 201 -14.34 -8.04 12.27
CA GLU A 201 -13.67 -6.75 12.23
C GLU A 201 -12.20 -7.09 12.06
N GLY A 202 -11.78 -7.20 10.82
CA GLY A 202 -10.49 -7.74 10.46
C GLY A 202 -9.46 -6.65 10.39
N TRP A 203 -8.30 -6.92 10.91
CA TRP A 203 -7.21 -6.01 11.06
C TRP A 203 -5.98 -6.63 10.45
N TRP A 204 -5.54 -6.04 9.35
CA TRP A 204 -4.46 -6.56 8.53
C TRP A 204 -3.27 -5.62 8.62
N THR A 205 -2.10 -6.15 8.52
CA THR A 205 -0.91 -5.38 8.72
C THR A 205 0.12 -5.50 7.63
N HIS A 206 -0.36 -5.72 6.41
CA HIS A 206 0.57 -5.86 5.32
C HIS A 206 0.23 -4.90 4.23
N LYS A 207 1.04 -3.84 4.14
CA LYS A 207 1.06 -3.02 2.95
C LYS A 207 1.24 -3.89 1.74
N ARG A 208 0.20 -3.94 0.92
CA ARG A 208 0.22 -4.54 -0.40
C ARG A 208 0.33 -3.42 -1.41
N PHE A 209 1.01 -3.71 -2.47
CA PHE A 209 1.12 -2.80 -3.59
C PHE A 209 0.31 -3.38 -4.74
N LEU A 210 -0.62 -2.58 -5.24
CA LEU A 210 -1.44 -2.89 -6.39
C LEU A 210 -0.96 -2.04 -7.56
N ASP A 211 -0.29 -2.67 -8.51
CA ASP A 211 0.24 -2.02 -9.69
C ASP A 211 -0.89 -1.76 -10.68
N LEU A 212 -1.25 -0.48 -10.86
CA LEU A 212 -2.36 -0.04 -11.72
C LEU A 212 -1.82 0.53 -13.03
N ALA A 213 -2.39 0.07 -14.15
CA ALA A 213 -2.31 0.71 -15.45
C ALA A 213 -3.66 1.32 -15.81
N LEU A 214 -3.66 2.52 -16.38
CA LEU A 214 -4.88 3.18 -16.82
C LEU A 214 -4.86 3.47 -18.31
N VAL A 215 -6.02 3.36 -18.92
CA VAL A 215 -6.26 3.76 -20.32
C VAL A 215 -7.38 4.78 -20.32
N VAL A 216 -7.23 5.85 -21.09
CA VAL A 216 -8.26 6.89 -21.25
C VAL A 216 -8.71 6.91 -22.69
N ASP A 217 -10.01 6.83 -22.89
CA ASP A 217 -10.62 6.81 -24.21
C ASP A 217 -10.57 8.15 -24.93
N HIS A 218 -10.85 8.13 -26.22
CA HIS A 218 -10.81 9.30 -27.09
C HIS A 218 -11.84 10.36 -26.70
N GLU A 219 -13.03 9.97 -26.25
CA GLU A 219 -14.11 10.91 -25.93
C GLU A 219 -13.77 11.80 -24.73
N ARG A 220 -13.19 11.21 -23.67
CA ARG A 220 -12.74 12.00 -22.51
C ARG A 220 -11.62 12.96 -22.89
N ILE A 221 -10.69 12.54 -23.74
CA ILE A 221 -9.60 13.40 -24.21
C ILE A 221 -10.16 14.55 -25.05
N ARG A 222 -11.14 14.27 -25.92
CA ARG A 222 -11.83 15.27 -26.73
C ARG A 222 -12.62 16.27 -25.87
N TYR A 223 -13.22 15.82 -24.79
CA TYR A 223 -13.93 16.67 -23.83
C TYR A 223 -13.02 17.79 -23.27
N HIS A 224 -11.74 17.55 -23.16
CA HIS A 224 -10.71 18.51 -22.74
C HIS A 224 -9.96 19.16 -23.93
N ASP A 225 -10.60 19.32 -25.08
CA ASP A 225 -9.99 19.91 -26.27
C ASP A 225 -8.62 19.29 -26.65
N ASN A 226 -8.47 17.99 -26.42
CA ASN A 226 -7.22 17.22 -26.58
C ASN A 226 -6.06 17.70 -25.67
N ASN A 227 -6.37 18.32 -24.55
CA ASN A 227 -5.38 18.73 -23.56
C ASN A 227 -4.96 17.54 -22.68
N ILE A 228 -3.98 16.78 -23.17
CA ILE A 228 -3.42 15.59 -22.48
C ILE A 228 -2.97 15.90 -21.05
N SER A 229 -2.40 17.08 -20.82
CA SER A 229 -1.91 17.46 -19.48
C SER A 229 -3.05 17.63 -18.48
N GLN A 230 -4.20 18.17 -18.92
CA GLN A 230 -5.36 18.32 -18.05
C GLN A 230 -6.00 16.98 -17.72
N VAL A 231 -6.14 16.09 -18.71
CA VAL A 231 -6.62 14.72 -18.49
C VAL A 231 -5.70 13.97 -17.51
N LEU A 232 -4.39 14.14 -17.65
CA LEU A 232 -3.42 13.50 -16.73
C LEU A 232 -3.56 14.03 -15.30
N VAL A 233 -3.86 15.30 -15.10
CA VAL A 233 -4.14 15.88 -13.78
C VAL A 233 -5.37 15.23 -13.14
N GLU A 234 -6.46 15.07 -13.90
CA GLU A 234 -7.67 14.37 -13.43
C GLU A 234 -7.36 12.94 -13.01
N ILE A 235 -6.61 12.19 -13.83
CA ILE A 235 -6.20 10.83 -13.51
C ILE A 235 -5.43 10.76 -12.19
N PHE A 236 -4.50 11.66 -11.95
CA PHE A 236 -3.76 11.68 -10.68
C PHE A 236 -4.65 12.00 -9.48
N LEU A 237 -5.65 12.86 -9.63
CA LEU A 237 -6.64 13.14 -8.58
C LEU A 237 -7.50 11.91 -8.28
N ILE A 238 -8.02 11.24 -9.32
CA ILE A 238 -8.81 10.02 -9.19
C ILE A 238 -7.99 8.91 -8.50
N VAL A 239 -6.77 8.67 -8.95
CA VAL A 239 -5.89 7.66 -8.35
C VAL A 239 -5.54 8.00 -6.89
N ASN A 240 -5.42 9.29 -6.56
CA ASN A 240 -5.20 9.71 -5.17
C ASN A 240 -6.41 9.38 -4.27
N ILE A 241 -7.63 9.50 -4.78
CA ILE A 241 -8.88 9.15 -4.09
C ILE A 241 -8.95 7.62 -3.94
N ILE A 242 -8.79 6.86 -5.03
CA ILE A 242 -8.76 5.38 -5.01
C ILE A 242 -7.74 4.88 -3.97
N ASN A 243 -6.53 5.40 -4.00
CA ASN A 243 -5.50 5.04 -3.03
C ASN A 243 -5.90 5.40 -1.59
N GLY A 244 -6.64 6.51 -1.38
CA GLY A 244 -7.20 6.87 -0.08
C GLY A 244 -8.17 5.82 0.44
N ILE A 245 -9.10 5.36 -0.40
CA ILE A 245 -10.10 4.33 -0.10
C ILE A 245 -9.42 2.99 0.23
N TYR A 246 -8.47 2.55 -0.61
CA TYR A 246 -7.79 1.26 -0.45
C TYR A 246 -6.82 1.20 0.74
N ARG A 247 -6.46 2.34 1.31
CA ARG A 247 -5.66 2.34 2.55
C ARG A 247 -6.35 1.71 3.74
N THR A 248 -7.67 1.69 3.77
CA THR A 248 -8.43 0.98 4.80
C THR A 248 -8.20 -0.53 4.77
N LEU A 249 -7.77 -1.05 3.60
CA LEU A 249 -7.37 -2.43 3.38
C LEU A 249 -5.85 -2.66 3.42
N ASP A 250 -5.06 -1.65 3.85
CA ASP A 250 -3.59 -1.66 3.77
C ASP A 250 -3.04 -1.92 2.35
N VAL A 251 -3.80 -1.50 1.33
CA VAL A 251 -3.39 -1.57 -0.07
C VAL A 251 -2.95 -0.19 -0.55
N GLU A 252 -1.70 -0.10 -1.02
CA GLU A 252 -1.18 1.08 -1.72
C GLU A 252 -1.34 0.88 -3.22
N VAL A 253 -2.23 1.65 -3.83
CA VAL A 253 -2.44 1.64 -5.29
C VAL A 253 -1.37 2.51 -5.93
N VAL A 254 -0.57 1.93 -6.83
CA VAL A 254 0.55 2.59 -7.51
C VAL A 254 0.28 2.68 -8.99
N LEU A 255 0.19 3.88 -9.53
CA LEU A 255 0.01 4.11 -10.96
C LEU A 255 1.35 3.95 -11.70
N HIS A 256 1.45 2.95 -12.57
CA HIS A 256 2.65 2.65 -13.36
C HIS A 256 2.69 3.34 -14.71
N GLY A 257 1.53 3.58 -15.31
CA GLY A 257 1.47 4.27 -16.58
C GLY A 257 0.05 4.57 -17.00
N VAL A 258 -0.07 5.47 -17.96
CA VAL A 258 -1.34 5.85 -18.60
C VAL A 258 -1.17 5.77 -20.11
N GLU A 259 -2.13 5.14 -20.78
CA GLU A 259 -2.25 5.21 -22.22
C GLU A 259 -3.45 6.05 -22.60
N MET A 260 -3.26 7.02 -23.49
CA MET A 260 -4.30 7.94 -23.95
C MET A 260 -4.59 7.74 -25.42
N TRP A 261 -5.81 7.39 -25.76
CA TRP A 261 -6.25 7.17 -27.13
C TRP A 261 -6.60 8.49 -27.82
N ASN A 262 -5.62 9.37 -27.93
CA ASN A 262 -5.79 10.74 -28.46
C ASN A 262 -6.07 10.85 -29.96
N LYS A 263 -6.04 9.73 -30.70
CA LYS A 263 -6.34 9.68 -32.14
C LYS A 263 -7.56 8.83 -32.51
N GLY A 264 -8.25 8.29 -31.52
CA GLY A 264 -9.41 7.41 -31.67
C GLY A 264 -9.25 6.12 -30.88
N ASN A 265 -10.37 5.49 -30.57
CA ASN A 265 -10.38 4.21 -29.86
C ASN A 265 -9.96 3.08 -30.81
N PRO A 266 -9.19 2.08 -30.35
CA PRO A 266 -8.74 0.96 -31.18
C PRO A 266 -9.86 -0.03 -31.55
N PHE A 267 -11.02 0.07 -30.91
CA PHE A 267 -12.23 -0.73 -31.15
C PHE A 267 -13.48 0.10 -30.92
N GLU A 268 -14.62 -0.37 -31.42
CA GLU A 268 -15.90 0.33 -31.29
C GLU A 268 -16.46 0.22 -29.86
N VAL A 269 -16.99 1.31 -29.36
CA VAL A 269 -17.68 1.34 -28.06
C VAL A 269 -19.14 0.95 -28.28
N SER A 270 -19.54 -0.21 -27.78
CA SER A 270 -20.91 -0.75 -27.91
C SER A 270 -21.60 -0.89 -26.56
N THR A 271 -21.80 -2.10 -26.05
CA THR A 271 -22.28 -2.34 -24.68
C THR A 271 -21.11 -2.42 -23.71
N MET A 272 -21.37 -2.24 -22.42
CA MET A 272 -20.32 -2.28 -21.40
C MET A 272 -19.65 -3.67 -21.31
N GLU A 273 -20.43 -4.74 -21.49
CA GLU A 273 -19.95 -6.12 -21.48
C GLU A 273 -19.00 -6.42 -22.66
N ASN A 274 -19.37 -5.95 -23.87
CA ASN A 274 -18.52 -6.09 -25.05
C ASN A 274 -17.27 -5.23 -24.91
N LEU A 275 -17.41 -4.01 -24.39
CA LEU A 275 -16.31 -3.10 -24.15
C LEU A 275 -15.30 -3.69 -23.17
N LEU A 276 -15.76 -4.31 -22.08
CA LEU A 276 -14.88 -5.00 -21.13
C LEU A 276 -14.13 -6.14 -21.83
N LEU A 277 -14.81 -6.97 -22.63
CA LEU A 277 -14.19 -8.10 -23.35
C LEU A 277 -13.14 -7.62 -24.35
N ASP A 278 -13.47 -6.60 -25.17
CA ASP A 278 -12.59 -6.05 -26.18
C ASP A 278 -11.39 -5.35 -25.55
N PHE A 279 -11.61 -4.58 -24.48
CA PHE A 279 -10.53 -3.95 -23.73
C PHE A 279 -9.57 -4.96 -23.12
N CYS A 280 -10.08 -6.01 -22.47
CA CYS A 280 -9.23 -7.02 -21.84
C CYS A 280 -8.41 -7.81 -22.89
N SER A 281 -9.03 -8.10 -24.03
CA SER A 281 -8.35 -8.78 -25.15
C SER A 281 -7.24 -7.90 -25.75
N TRP A 282 -7.54 -6.63 -25.98
CA TRP A 282 -6.56 -5.66 -26.48
C TRP A 282 -5.45 -5.39 -25.45
N LYS A 283 -5.80 -5.23 -24.18
CA LYS A 283 -4.87 -5.01 -23.08
C LYS A 283 -3.86 -6.14 -22.95
N ALA A 284 -4.31 -7.39 -23.10
CA ALA A 284 -3.46 -8.58 -22.98
C ALA A 284 -2.28 -8.57 -23.96
N VAL A 285 -2.47 -8.02 -25.16
CA VAL A 285 -1.42 -7.95 -26.21
C VAL A 285 -0.73 -6.59 -26.26
N SER A 286 -1.35 -5.54 -25.76
CA SER A 286 -0.83 -4.16 -25.87
C SER A 286 -0.25 -3.64 -24.55
N ILE A 287 -1.09 -3.45 -23.53
CA ILE A 287 -0.69 -2.85 -22.24
C ILE A 287 0.29 -3.73 -21.49
N ASN A 288 0.04 -5.04 -21.39
CA ASN A 288 0.88 -5.96 -20.61
C ASN A 288 2.34 -5.98 -21.04
N ASN A 289 2.62 -5.61 -22.29
CA ASN A 289 3.97 -5.55 -22.83
C ASN A 289 4.65 -4.19 -22.60
N ARG A 290 3.89 -3.15 -22.22
CA ARG A 290 4.38 -1.77 -22.10
C ARG A 290 4.32 -1.23 -20.67
N ILE A 291 3.24 -1.50 -19.96
CA ILE A 291 3.00 -0.99 -18.62
C ILE A 291 2.87 -2.15 -17.64
N PRO A 292 3.75 -2.26 -16.63
CA PRO A 292 3.58 -3.21 -15.55
C PRO A 292 2.23 -3.01 -14.86
N ASN A 293 1.48 -4.09 -14.67
CA ASN A 293 0.19 -3.99 -14.02
C ASN A 293 -0.22 -5.29 -13.33
N ASP A 294 -0.84 -5.16 -12.17
CA ASP A 294 -1.59 -6.21 -11.48
C ASP A 294 -3.06 -6.15 -11.92
N ILE A 295 -3.53 -4.96 -12.29
CA ILE A 295 -4.82 -4.66 -12.90
C ILE A 295 -4.68 -3.51 -13.89
N ALA A 296 -5.59 -3.45 -14.89
CA ALA A 296 -5.68 -2.33 -15.81
C ALA A 296 -7.14 -1.91 -16.01
N HIS A 297 -7.41 -0.62 -15.96
CA HIS A 297 -8.74 -0.04 -16.11
C HIS A 297 -8.83 0.91 -17.31
N LEU A 298 -9.96 0.86 -18.00
CA LEU A 298 -10.31 1.77 -19.10
C LEU A 298 -11.31 2.80 -18.61
N PHE A 299 -10.93 4.06 -18.62
CA PHE A 299 -11.80 5.19 -18.31
C PHE A 299 -12.43 5.72 -19.61
N VAL A 300 -13.75 5.69 -19.68
CA VAL A 300 -14.52 6.05 -20.89
C VAL A 300 -15.43 7.24 -20.67
N GLY A 301 -15.42 8.18 -21.63
CA GLY A 301 -16.27 9.35 -21.64
C GLY A 301 -17.68 9.10 -22.20
N TYR A 302 -18.20 7.85 -22.15
CA TYR A 302 -19.49 7.46 -22.67
C TYR A 302 -20.48 7.11 -21.57
N TYR A 303 -21.76 7.34 -21.82
CA TYR A 303 -22.86 6.91 -20.96
C TYR A 303 -23.40 5.56 -21.40
N PHE A 304 -23.51 4.62 -20.46
CA PHE A 304 -24.11 3.31 -20.65
C PHE A 304 -25.45 3.19 -19.90
N GLY A 305 -26.31 4.20 -20.02
CA GLY A 305 -27.56 4.27 -19.29
C GLY A 305 -27.31 4.45 -17.79
N ILE A 306 -27.75 3.48 -16.99
CA ILE A 306 -27.56 3.51 -15.53
C ILE A 306 -26.26 2.83 -15.08
N ASN A 307 -25.54 2.18 -16.00
CA ASN A 307 -24.33 1.43 -15.67
C ASN A 307 -23.11 2.34 -15.58
N LEU A 308 -22.38 2.27 -14.48
CA LEU A 308 -21.24 3.12 -14.16
C LEU A 308 -19.89 2.45 -14.40
N GLY A 309 -19.84 1.13 -14.30
CA GLY A 309 -18.64 0.35 -14.49
C GLY A 309 -18.91 -1.15 -14.59
N LEU A 310 -17.88 -1.89 -14.93
CA LEU A 310 -17.90 -3.36 -14.97
C LEU A 310 -16.48 -3.91 -14.90
N ALA A 311 -16.25 -4.88 -14.03
CA ALA A 311 -14.97 -5.57 -13.95
C ALA A 311 -15.11 -7.09 -13.75
N TYR A 312 -14.03 -7.84 -14.02
CA TYR A 312 -13.99 -9.27 -13.74
C TYR A 312 -13.71 -9.52 -12.24
N VAL A 313 -14.57 -10.30 -11.59
CA VAL A 313 -14.45 -10.60 -10.15
C VAL A 313 -13.24 -11.50 -9.87
N GLY A 314 -12.41 -11.11 -8.90
CA GLY A 314 -11.24 -11.87 -8.39
C GLY A 314 -10.21 -12.19 -9.46
N SER A 315 -10.00 -11.30 -10.38
CA SER A 315 -9.14 -11.47 -11.56
C SER A 315 -7.75 -10.84 -11.39
N VAL A 316 -7.48 -10.21 -10.26
CA VAL A 316 -6.16 -9.64 -9.95
C VAL A 316 -5.05 -10.67 -10.21
N CYS A 317 -3.92 -10.25 -10.74
CA CYS A 317 -2.79 -11.10 -11.16
C CYS A 317 -3.07 -12.05 -12.35
N MET A 318 -4.22 -11.98 -13.01
CA MET A 318 -4.55 -12.82 -14.17
C MET A 318 -4.38 -11.98 -15.45
N PRO A 319 -3.27 -12.10 -16.20
CA PRO A 319 -2.95 -11.16 -17.29
C PRO A 319 -4.00 -10.99 -18.38
N THR A 320 -4.91 -11.94 -18.54
CA THR A 320 -6.00 -11.88 -19.53
C THR A 320 -7.25 -11.19 -18.99
N TYR A 321 -7.55 -11.32 -17.68
CA TYR A 321 -8.83 -10.90 -17.10
C TYR A 321 -8.69 -9.81 -16.01
N ASN A 322 -7.48 -9.40 -15.64
CA ASN A 322 -7.24 -8.36 -14.62
C ASN A 322 -7.55 -6.96 -15.16
N CYS A 323 -8.80 -6.72 -15.49
CA CYS A 323 -9.25 -5.51 -16.16
C CYS A 323 -10.65 -5.07 -15.72
N GLY A 324 -10.93 -3.78 -15.89
CA GLY A 324 -12.22 -3.15 -15.66
C GLY A 324 -12.45 -1.97 -16.60
N VAL A 325 -13.68 -1.53 -16.68
CA VAL A 325 -14.14 -0.35 -17.43
C VAL A 325 -14.91 0.55 -16.49
N ASP A 326 -14.61 1.84 -16.47
CA ASP A 326 -15.20 2.82 -15.59
C ASP A 326 -15.68 4.05 -16.39
N CYS A 327 -16.88 4.56 -16.09
CA CYS A 327 -17.42 5.73 -16.74
C CYS A 327 -16.80 7.01 -16.13
N LEU A 328 -16.12 7.80 -16.96
CA LEU A 328 -15.56 9.10 -16.64
C LEU A 328 -16.36 10.19 -17.38
N THR A 329 -17.67 10.21 -17.15
CA THR A 329 -18.59 11.17 -17.78
C THR A 329 -18.82 12.42 -16.94
N GLU A 330 -18.63 12.30 -15.63
CA GLU A 330 -18.86 13.39 -14.68
C GLU A 330 -17.59 14.23 -14.43
N ASN A 331 -17.79 15.48 -14.00
CA ASN A 331 -16.71 16.35 -13.55
C ASN A 331 -16.45 16.21 -12.03
N ASN A 332 -17.28 15.45 -11.34
CA ASN A 332 -17.05 15.08 -9.95
C ASN A 332 -16.06 13.93 -9.87
N LEU A 333 -14.78 14.26 -9.71
CA LEU A 333 -13.70 13.26 -9.67
C LEU A 333 -13.74 12.35 -8.44
N ILE A 334 -14.43 12.76 -7.37
CA ILE A 334 -14.66 11.91 -6.19
C ILE A 334 -15.59 10.77 -6.58
N PHE A 335 -16.72 11.09 -7.21
CA PHE A 335 -17.68 10.10 -7.72
C PHE A 335 -17.02 9.09 -8.67
N VAL A 336 -16.20 9.56 -9.61
CA VAL A 336 -15.44 8.67 -10.51
C VAL A 336 -14.43 7.81 -9.74
N GLY A 337 -13.77 8.38 -8.73
CA GLY A 337 -12.84 7.65 -7.88
C GLY A 337 -13.52 6.54 -7.06
N GLU A 338 -14.74 6.76 -6.62
CA GLU A 338 -15.57 5.76 -5.93
C GLU A 338 -16.01 4.64 -6.87
N ILE A 339 -16.45 4.96 -8.10
CA ILE A 339 -16.78 3.97 -9.14
C ILE A 339 -15.56 3.09 -9.42
N ALA A 340 -14.44 3.70 -9.75
CA ALA A 340 -13.23 2.96 -10.05
C ALA A 340 -12.73 2.12 -8.85
N ALA A 341 -12.89 2.62 -7.62
CA ALA A 341 -12.57 1.84 -6.42
C ALA A 341 -13.52 0.64 -6.27
N HIS A 342 -14.81 0.77 -6.60
CA HIS A 342 -15.77 -0.32 -6.61
C HIS A 342 -15.37 -1.41 -7.64
N GLU A 343 -15.11 -1.03 -8.89
CA GLU A 343 -14.74 -1.97 -9.95
C GLU A 343 -13.39 -2.66 -9.68
N ILE A 344 -12.42 -1.94 -9.11
CA ILE A 344 -11.17 -2.52 -8.61
C ILE A 344 -11.48 -3.52 -7.48
N GLY A 345 -12.49 -3.27 -6.64
CA GLY A 345 -12.96 -4.20 -5.61
C GLY A 345 -13.37 -5.54 -6.21
N HIS A 346 -14.09 -5.52 -7.33
CA HIS A 346 -14.42 -6.74 -8.07
C HIS A 346 -13.16 -7.48 -8.54
N ASN A 347 -12.20 -6.80 -9.13
CA ASN A 347 -10.93 -7.44 -9.51
C ASN A 347 -10.24 -8.10 -8.32
N LEU A 348 -10.35 -7.51 -7.12
CA LEU A 348 -9.79 -8.03 -5.88
C LEU A 348 -10.66 -9.12 -5.22
N GLY A 349 -11.75 -9.52 -5.86
CA GLY A 349 -12.60 -10.63 -5.43
C GLY A 349 -13.78 -10.26 -4.57
N MET A 350 -14.06 -8.99 -4.40
CA MET A 350 -15.22 -8.49 -3.66
C MET A 350 -16.47 -8.61 -4.54
N TRP A 351 -17.56 -9.01 -3.94
CA TRP A 351 -18.88 -9.11 -4.54
C TRP A 351 -19.72 -7.90 -4.16
N HIS A 352 -20.91 -7.78 -4.73
CA HIS A 352 -21.87 -6.82 -4.23
C HIS A 352 -22.29 -7.15 -2.80
N ASP A 353 -22.43 -6.11 -1.99
CA ASP A 353 -22.89 -6.23 -0.61
C ASP A 353 -24.34 -6.69 -0.55
N ASP A 354 -24.65 -7.66 0.31
CA ASP A 354 -25.98 -8.11 0.63
C ASP A 354 -26.52 -7.43 1.91
N VAL A 355 -27.72 -7.83 2.31
CA VAL A 355 -28.39 -7.27 3.51
C VAL A 355 -27.66 -7.54 4.85
N LEU A 356 -26.68 -8.41 4.87
CA LEU A 356 -25.88 -8.75 6.05
C LEU A 356 -24.57 -7.97 6.10
N CYS A 357 -24.23 -7.31 4.99
CA CYS A 357 -23.01 -6.53 4.87
C CYS A 357 -23.20 -5.12 5.45
N THR A 358 -22.25 -4.66 6.25
CA THR A 358 -22.33 -3.35 6.91
C THR A 358 -20.98 -2.67 6.99
N CYS A 359 -20.99 -1.34 6.87
CA CYS A 359 -19.87 -0.46 7.14
C CYS A 359 -20.22 0.63 8.16
N GLY A 360 -21.34 0.45 8.88
CA GLY A 360 -21.89 1.45 9.80
C GLY A 360 -22.78 2.52 9.14
N GLU A 361 -22.98 2.42 7.82
CA GLU A 361 -23.82 3.30 7.01
C GLU A 361 -24.93 2.47 6.33
N GLU A 362 -25.92 3.14 5.69
CA GLU A 362 -27.04 2.47 5.03
C GLU A 362 -26.60 1.59 3.84
N ALA A 363 -25.59 2.02 3.11
CA ALA A 363 -24.97 1.26 2.02
C ALA A 363 -23.47 1.53 2.01
N CYS A 364 -22.68 0.57 1.52
CA CYS A 364 -21.23 0.63 1.49
C CYS A 364 -20.69 0.73 0.06
N LEU A 365 -19.38 0.82 -0.11
CA LEU A 365 -18.75 1.01 -1.42
C LEU A 365 -19.12 -0.07 -2.43
N MET A 366 -19.21 -1.34 -1.99
CA MET A 366 -19.52 -2.48 -2.87
C MET A 366 -21.03 -2.74 -3.02
N ALA A 367 -21.91 -1.79 -2.66
CA ALA A 367 -23.34 -1.90 -2.98
C ALA A 367 -23.55 -1.88 -4.50
N GLU A 368 -24.49 -2.68 -5.01
CA GLU A 368 -24.85 -2.73 -6.45
C GLU A 368 -25.24 -1.34 -6.98
N ILE A 369 -26.00 -0.60 -6.17
CA ILE A 369 -26.37 0.78 -6.47
C ILE A 369 -25.35 1.69 -5.77
N HIS A 370 -24.79 2.63 -6.51
CA HIS A 370 -23.79 3.54 -6.00
C HIS A 370 -24.31 4.35 -4.79
N SER A 371 -23.61 4.24 -3.67
CA SER A 371 -24.03 4.80 -2.39
C SER A 371 -23.45 6.19 -2.09
N GLY A 372 -22.35 6.58 -2.74
CA GLY A 372 -21.58 7.78 -2.37
C GLY A 372 -20.83 7.63 -1.03
N ILE A 373 -20.70 6.42 -0.53
CA ILE A 373 -20.00 6.09 0.73
C ILE A 373 -18.70 5.35 0.40
N PRO A 374 -17.53 5.98 0.56
CA PRO A 374 -16.24 5.39 0.21
C PRO A 374 -15.70 4.45 1.31
N LYS A 375 -16.57 3.60 1.86
CA LYS A 375 -16.22 2.63 2.91
C LYS A 375 -16.53 1.20 2.45
N PHE A 376 -15.60 0.29 2.66
CA PHE A 376 -15.83 -1.14 2.46
C PHE A 376 -16.64 -1.74 3.60
N SER A 377 -17.48 -2.72 3.29
CA SER A 377 -18.25 -3.49 4.25
C SER A 377 -17.39 -4.59 4.91
N ASN A 378 -17.91 -5.18 6.00
CA ASN A 378 -17.33 -6.38 6.60
C ASN A 378 -17.24 -7.56 5.61
N CYS A 379 -18.19 -7.67 4.65
CA CYS A 379 -18.16 -8.67 3.60
C CYS A 379 -17.00 -8.43 2.63
N SER A 380 -16.82 -7.19 2.17
CA SER A 380 -15.72 -6.79 1.29
C SER A 380 -14.35 -7.13 1.89
N TYR A 381 -14.17 -6.89 3.19
CA TYR A 381 -12.94 -7.30 3.91
C TYR A 381 -12.73 -8.82 3.87
N ALA A 382 -13.77 -9.60 4.12
CA ALA A 382 -13.67 -11.06 4.14
C ALA A 382 -13.36 -11.65 2.77
N GLU A 383 -13.93 -11.08 1.70
CA GLU A 383 -13.74 -11.52 0.32
C GLU A 383 -12.39 -11.12 -0.23
N PHE A 384 -11.96 -9.89 0.02
CA PHE A 384 -10.60 -9.44 -0.29
C PHE A 384 -9.55 -10.38 0.30
N TRP A 385 -9.77 -10.80 1.54
CA TRP A 385 -8.86 -11.72 2.22
C TRP A 385 -8.68 -13.05 1.48
N ARG A 386 -9.73 -13.62 0.93
CA ARG A 386 -9.64 -14.88 0.18
C ARG A 386 -8.80 -14.73 -1.08
N THR A 387 -9.04 -13.65 -1.83
CA THR A 387 -8.29 -13.36 -3.05
C THR A 387 -6.84 -12.99 -2.73
N HIS A 388 -6.63 -12.22 -1.68
CA HIS A 388 -5.33 -11.80 -1.20
C HIS A 388 -4.38 -12.97 -0.87
N ALA A 389 -4.90 -14.07 -0.32
CA ALA A 389 -4.10 -15.25 -0.02
C ALA A 389 -3.46 -15.88 -1.27
N THR A 390 -4.09 -15.72 -2.43
CA THR A 390 -3.65 -16.27 -3.72
C THR A 390 -3.03 -15.23 -4.66
N ALA A 391 -3.26 -13.94 -4.43
CA ALA A 391 -2.80 -12.82 -5.26
C ALA A 391 -1.30 -12.56 -5.10
N ASN A 392 -0.49 -13.40 -5.71
CA ASN A 392 0.97 -13.33 -5.60
C ASN A 392 1.61 -12.12 -6.29
N CYS A 393 0.88 -11.40 -7.16
CA CYS A 393 1.40 -10.20 -7.82
C CYS A 393 1.40 -8.98 -6.90
N MET A 394 0.46 -8.87 -5.98
CA MET A 394 0.37 -7.80 -5.00
C MET A 394 1.46 -7.93 -3.93
N ARG A 395 2.72 -7.93 -4.32
CA ARG A 395 3.85 -8.13 -3.41
C ARG A 395 4.60 -6.84 -3.15
N LYS A 396 5.29 -6.85 -2.01
CA LYS A 396 6.17 -5.87 -1.36
C LYS A 396 6.95 -4.90 -2.25
N GLU A 397 7.33 -3.81 -1.57
CA GLU A 397 8.26 -2.72 -1.95
C GLU A 397 9.49 -3.17 -2.79
N GLU A 398 10.00 -4.37 -2.60
CA GLU A 398 11.15 -4.92 -3.36
C GLU A 398 10.87 -5.13 -4.86
N LYS A 399 9.59 -5.34 -5.26
CA LYS A 399 9.23 -5.49 -6.67
C LYS A 399 9.24 -4.15 -7.45
N LEU A 400 9.03 -3.04 -6.76
CA LEU A 400 9.08 -1.70 -7.35
C LEU A 400 10.50 -1.34 -7.85
N ILE A 401 11.51 -2.05 -7.35
CA ILE A 401 12.92 -1.76 -7.64
C ILE A 401 13.49 -2.67 -8.75
N SER A 402 13.00 -3.91 -8.92
CA SER A 402 13.76 -4.92 -9.66
C SER A 402 13.27 -5.29 -11.07
N LYS A 403 12.01 -5.04 -11.43
CA LYS A 403 11.43 -5.62 -12.66
C LYS A 403 11.55 -4.77 -13.93
N TYR A 404 11.68 -3.46 -13.81
CA TYR A 404 11.68 -2.54 -14.96
C TYR A 404 12.69 -1.42 -14.74
N LYS A 405 13.96 -1.76 -14.93
CA LYS A 405 15.03 -0.76 -14.98
C LYS A 405 15.06 -0.12 -16.38
N HIS A 406 14.32 0.96 -16.57
CA HIS A 406 14.78 1.94 -17.56
C HIS A 406 15.97 2.69 -16.96
N LYS A 407 17.14 2.33 -17.44
CA LYS A 407 18.40 2.98 -17.07
C LYS A 407 18.43 4.35 -17.73
N PHE A 408 18.18 5.41 -16.97
CA PHE A 408 18.40 6.76 -17.46
C PHE A 408 18.92 7.66 -16.36
N CYS A 409 19.90 8.44 -16.69
CA CYS A 409 20.52 9.41 -15.81
C CYS A 409 19.49 10.47 -15.35
N GLY A 410 19.45 10.73 -14.04
CA GLY A 410 18.54 11.69 -13.42
C GLY A 410 17.31 11.08 -12.75
N ASN A 411 17.28 9.75 -12.58
CA ASN A 411 16.20 9.05 -11.89
C ASN A 411 16.41 8.96 -10.36
N GLY A 412 17.57 9.40 -9.84
CA GLY A 412 17.95 9.34 -8.43
C GLY A 412 18.42 7.96 -7.98
N VAL A 413 18.72 7.05 -8.90
CA VAL A 413 19.28 5.72 -8.66
C VAL A 413 20.49 5.56 -9.57
N VAL A 414 21.61 5.16 -9.02
CA VAL A 414 22.82 4.90 -9.82
C VAL A 414 22.63 3.60 -10.58
N ASP A 415 22.52 3.70 -11.90
CA ASP A 415 22.33 2.57 -12.80
C ASP A 415 23.68 2.05 -13.34
N ASP A 416 23.69 0.84 -13.94
CA ASP A 416 24.90 0.31 -14.54
C ASP A 416 25.41 1.23 -15.67
N GLY A 417 26.64 1.71 -15.54
CA GLY A 417 27.25 2.65 -16.44
C GLY A 417 27.31 4.09 -15.94
N GLU A 418 26.65 4.39 -14.82
CA GLU A 418 26.68 5.68 -14.17
C GLU A 418 27.68 5.70 -13.02
N GLN A 419 28.31 6.83 -12.80
CA GLN A 419 29.23 7.02 -11.66
C GLN A 419 28.49 7.57 -10.44
N CYS A 420 27.37 8.25 -10.67
CA CYS A 420 26.48 8.82 -9.66
C CYS A 420 25.16 9.19 -10.32
N ASP A 421 24.11 9.42 -9.53
CA ASP A 421 22.86 10.02 -9.99
C ASP A 421 22.40 11.05 -8.94
N CYS A 422 22.40 12.30 -9.33
CA CYS A 422 21.97 13.42 -8.49
C CYS A 422 20.47 13.73 -8.65
N GLY A 423 19.74 12.96 -9.44
CA GLY A 423 18.31 13.17 -9.67
C GLY A 423 18.00 14.29 -10.65
N SER A 424 17.00 15.11 -10.34
CA SER A 424 16.52 16.18 -11.20
C SER A 424 17.58 17.27 -11.46
N PHE A 425 17.43 18.04 -12.55
CA PHE A 425 18.28 19.18 -12.90
C PHE A 425 18.56 20.12 -11.71
N LYS A 426 17.52 20.43 -10.91
CA LYS A 426 17.63 21.31 -9.74
C LYS A 426 18.49 20.68 -8.63
N GLN A 427 18.35 19.37 -8.41
CA GLN A 427 19.14 18.65 -7.42
C GLN A 427 20.59 18.53 -7.86
N CYS A 428 20.84 18.22 -9.12
CA CYS A 428 22.18 18.13 -9.68
C CYS A 428 22.93 19.47 -9.67
N THR A 429 22.23 20.58 -9.83
CA THR A 429 22.85 21.92 -9.74
C THR A 429 23.37 22.20 -8.33
N ALA A 430 22.68 21.69 -7.30
CA ALA A 430 23.02 21.84 -5.89
C ALA A 430 23.94 20.73 -5.35
N ASP A 431 24.08 19.61 -6.04
CA ASP A 431 24.91 18.50 -5.60
C ASP A 431 26.40 18.86 -5.72
N PRO A 432 27.20 18.69 -4.66
CA PRO A 432 28.62 19.06 -4.70
C PRO A 432 29.49 18.06 -5.47
N CYS A 433 29.06 16.80 -5.60
CA CYS A 433 29.89 15.68 -6.04
C CYS A 433 29.50 15.13 -7.43
N CYS A 434 28.22 15.17 -7.77
CA CYS A 434 27.66 14.65 -9.00
C CYS A 434 27.22 15.76 -9.95
N GLN A 435 27.33 15.55 -11.25
CA GLN A 435 26.90 16.50 -12.29
C GLN A 435 25.84 15.90 -13.20
N LEU A 436 25.22 16.75 -13.98
CA LEU A 436 24.32 16.35 -15.08
C LEU A 436 25.05 15.41 -16.02
N GLY A 437 24.41 14.30 -16.37
CA GLY A 437 25.04 13.25 -17.16
C GLY A 437 25.59 12.10 -16.32
N CYS A 438 25.29 12.08 -15.01
CA CYS A 438 25.56 10.99 -14.06
C CYS A 438 27.04 10.62 -13.96
N THR A 439 27.88 11.63 -14.03
CA THR A 439 29.32 11.53 -13.81
C THR A 439 29.76 12.35 -12.62
N LEU A 440 30.83 11.96 -11.98
CA LEU A 440 31.41 12.71 -10.87
C LEU A 440 31.98 14.06 -11.37
N LYS A 441 31.86 15.09 -10.56
CA LYS A 441 32.51 16.38 -10.80
C LYS A 441 34.02 16.25 -10.67
N ASP A 442 34.75 17.14 -11.33
CA ASP A 442 36.22 17.18 -11.27
C ASP A 442 36.72 17.25 -9.83
N GLY A 443 37.62 16.36 -9.46
CA GLY A 443 38.17 16.24 -8.13
C GLY A 443 37.32 15.42 -7.15
N SER A 444 36.14 14.93 -7.54
CA SER A 444 35.31 14.03 -6.73
C SER A 444 35.73 12.59 -6.95
N ALA A 445 35.89 11.83 -5.87
CA ALA A 445 36.17 10.39 -5.89
C ALA A 445 34.91 9.54 -5.63
N CYS A 446 33.83 10.16 -5.12
CA CYS A 446 32.56 9.54 -4.84
C CYS A 446 31.44 10.59 -4.72
N ALA A 447 30.18 10.18 -4.83
CA ALA A 447 29.03 11.05 -4.62
C ALA A 447 28.04 10.47 -3.61
N PHE A 448 28.12 9.19 -3.27
CA PHE A 448 27.20 8.49 -2.38
C PHE A 448 27.95 7.40 -1.60
N GLY A 449 27.25 6.75 -0.66
CA GLY A 449 27.77 5.68 0.18
C GLY A 449 28.23 6.17 1.55
N LEU A 450 28.19 5.28 2.55
CA LEU A 450 28.53 5.59 3.93
C LEU A 450 30.01 5.85 4.15
N CYS A 451 30.86 5.45 3.21
CA CYS A 451 32.30 5.74 3.19
C CYS A 451 32.66 6.88 2.24
N CYS A 452 31.68 7.67 1.81
CA CYS A 452 31.87 8.89 1.04
C CYS A 452 31.54 10.12 1.89
N LYS A 453 32.50 11.05 2.00
CA LYS A 453 32.29 12.32 2.71
C LYS A 453 33.01 13.45 1.98
N HIS A 454 32.27 14.54 1.72
CA HIS A 454 32.79 15.69 0.98
C HIS A 454 33.40 15.30 -0.37
N CYS A 455 32.70 14.41 -1.10
CA CYS A 455 33.09 13.90 -2.41
C CYS A 455 34.42 13.10 -2.41
N GLN A 456 34.90 12.67 -1.24
CA GLN A 456 36.15 11.88 -1.08
C GLN A 456 35.86 10.59 -0.32
N ILE A 457 36.53 9.52 -0.68
CA ILE A 457 36.51 8.24 0.01
C ILE A 457 37.13 8.41 1.40
N MET A 458 36.45 7.95 2.42
CA MET A 458 36.93 8.05 3.79
C MET A 458 38.10 7.09 4.06
N PRO A 459 39.05 7.48 4.90
CA PRO A 459 40.20 6.65 5.23
C PRO A 459 39.83 5.29 5.80
N ALA A 460 40.64 4.29 5.55
CA ALA A 460 40.51 2.96 6.14
C ALA A 460 40.45 3.06 7.69
N GLY A 461 39.58 2.25 8.31
CA GLY A 461 39.37 2.27 9.76
C GLY A 461 38.39 3.34 10.25
N THR A 462 37.79 4.12 9.36
CA THR A 462 36.67 5.02 9.73
C THR A 462 35.39 4.20 9.88
N VAL A 463 34.70 4.34 11.02
CA VAL A 463 33.43 3.63 11.25
C VAL A 463 32.35 4.16 10.30
N CYS A 464 31.86 3.32 9.42
CA CYS A 464 30.76 3.65 8.49
C CYS A 464 29.40 3.21 9.00
N ARG A 465 29.34 2.14 9.79
CA ARG A 465 28.11 1.72 10.49
C ARG A 465 28.45 1.36 11.94
N LYS A 466 27.70 1.94 12.85
CA LYS A 466 27.83 1.61 14.28
C LYS A 466 27.03 0.35 14.57
N LYS A 467 27.45 -0.43 15.55
CA LYS A 467 26.67 -1.56 16.05
C LYS A 467 25.29 -1.12 16.54
N ASN A 468 24.27 -1.86 16.17
CA ASN A 468 22.88 -1.60 16.56
C ASN A 468 22.48 -2.27 17.88
N ASN A 469 23.07 -3.41 18.18
CA ASN A 469 22.80 -4.20 19.39
C ASN A 469 24.06 -4.99 19.78
N GLU A 470 23.98 -5.79 20.81
CA GLU A 470 25.12 -6.53 21.33
C GLU A 470 25.57 -7.72 20.44
N CYS A 471 24.68 -8.26 19.61
CA CYS A 471 25.01 -9.30 18.62
C CYS A 471 25.53 -8.74 17.30
N ASP A 472 25.55 -7.44 17.17
CA ASP A 472 25.99 -6.72 15.99
C ASP A 472 27.42 -6.19 16.18
N LEU A 473 28.16 -6.08 15.07
CA LEU A 473 29.50 -5.52 15.05
C LEU A 473 29.52 -4.24 14.19
N PRO A 474 30.39 -3.27 14.50
CA PRO A 474 30.52 -2.10 13.66
C PRO A 474 31.32 -2.41 12.40
N GLU A 475 31.01 -1.76 11.29
CA GLU A 475 31.79 -1.82 10.06
C GLU A 475 32.65 -0.58 9.88
N TRP A 476 33.77 -0.77 9.18
CA TRP A 476 34.75 0.26 8.90
C TRP A 476 35.03 0.38 7.41
N CYS A 477 35.18 1.59 6.93
CA CYS A 477 35.61 1.85 5.57
C CYS A 477 36.99 1.22 5.30
N ASN A 478 37.15 0.71 4.09
CA ASN A 478 38.40 0.09 3.65
C ASN A 478 39.38 1.08 3.02
N GLY A 479 39.00 2.34 2.82
CA GLY A 479 39.82 3.40 2.21
C GLY A 479 39.85 3.38 0.67
N HIS A 480 39.17 2.44 0.03
CA HIS A 480 39.16 2.28 -1.43
C HIS A 480 37.76 2.32 -2.05
N SER A 481 36.72 2.04 -1.29
CA SER A 481 35.34 2.04 -1.73
C SER A 481 34.53 3.10 -0.98
N HIS A 482 33.59 3.70 -1.69
CA HIS A 482 32.58 4.58 -1.12
C HIS A 482 31.49 3.81 -0.35
N GLU A 483 31.38 2.51 -0.58
CA GLU A 483 30.42 1.66 0.13
C GLU A 483 30.98 1.15 1.45
N CYS A 484 30.14 1.09 2.46
CA CYS A 484 30.45 0.39 3.69
C CYS A 484 30.46 -1.11 3.42
N PRO A 485 31.42 -1.89 3.97
CA PRO A 485 31.45 -3.33 3.83
C PRO A 485 30.13 -4.00 4.27
N ARG A 486 29.94 -5.24 3.83
CA ARG A 486 28.81 -6.05 4.24
C ARG A 486 28.75 -6.17 5.74
N ASP A 487 27.52 -6.21 6.25
CA ASP A 487 27.17 -6.30 7.64
C ASP A 487 27.78 -7.56 8.31
N VAL A 488 28.59 -7.35 9.33
CA VAL A 488 29.19 -8.43 10.15
C VAL A 488 28.59 -8.46 11.54
N TYR A 489 28.48 -9.63 12.12
CA TYR A 489 27.81 -9.83 13.41
C TYR A 489 28.41 -11.01 14.19
N LEU A 490 28.06 -11.13 15.47
CA LEU A 490 28.50 -12.25 16.30
C LEU A 490 27.90 -13.55 15.79
N LEU A 491 28.69 -14.63 15.94
CA LEU A 491 28.30 -15.97 15.53
C LEU A 491 26.95 -16.35 16.20
N ASP A 492 26.07 -16.95 15.40
CA ASP A 492 24.81 -17.49 15.90
C ASP A 492 25.07 -18.51 17.03
N GLY A 493 24.25 -18.43 18.09
CA GLY A 493 24.47 -19.21 19.31
C GLY A 493 25.39 -18.55 20.34
N SER A 494 25.99 -17.39 20.06
CA SER A 494 26.70 -16.62 21.08
C SER A 494 25.72 -16.11 22.15
N PRO A 495 26.01 -16.28 23.46
CA PRO A 495 25.13 -15.77 24.50
C PRO A 495 25.08 -14.25 24.47
N CYS A 496 23.90 -13.70 24.72
CA CYS A 496 23.66 -12.27 24.82
C CYS A 496 23.01 -11.93 26.18
N LYS A 497 22.79 -10.63 26.45
CA LYS A 497 22.18 -10.18 27.70
C LYS A 497 20.80 -10.78 27.91
N ASP A 498 20.40 -10.81 29.16
CA ASP A 498 19.08 -11.27 29.58
C ASP A 498 18.74 -12.74 29.21
N GLY A 499 19.77 -13.59 29.06
CA GLY A 499 19.60 -15.05 28.90
C GLY A 499 19.26 -15.52 27.49
N GLY A 500 19.30 -14.63 26.47
CA GLY A 500 19.08 -14.99 25.08
C GLY A 500 20.36 -15.37 24.34
N TYR A 501 20.21 -15.75 23.08
CA TYR A 501 21.32 -16.07 22.19
C TYR A 501 21.25 -15.21 20.93
N CYS A 502 22.43 -14.85 20.40
CA CYS A 502 22.55 -14.19 19.12
C CYS A 502 22.10 -15.16 18.01
N TYR A 503 21.18 -14.72 17.19
CA TYR A 503 20.75 -15.43 16.00
C TYR A 503 20.35 -14.39 14.92
N GLU A 504 20.85 -14.54 13.70
CA GLU A 504 20.63 -13.59 12.61
C GLU A 504 20.81 -12.12 13.05
N LYS A 505 21.97 -11.80 13.64
CA LYS A 505 22.38 -10.42 14.03
C LYS A 505 21.64 -9.84 15.24
N ARG A 506 20.80 -10.60 15.93
CA ARG A 506 19.96 -10.10 17.03
C ARG A 506 20.06 -10.99 18.25
N CYS A 507 20.00 -10.38 19.41
CA CYS A 507 19.76 -11.10 20.66
C CYS A 507 18.28 -11.45 20.71
N ASN A 508 17.95 -12.72 20.57
CA ASN A 508 16.57 -13.19 20.58
C ASN A 508 16.20 -13.67 21.98
N ASN A 509 15.20 -13.04 22.55
CA ASN A 509 14.75 -13.24 23.91
C ASN A 509 13.25 -12.93 23.97
N ARG A 510 12.45 -13.76 24.62
CA ARG A 510 10.99 -13.61 24.72
C ARG A 510 10.60 -12.40 25.55
N GLU A 511 11.37 -12.06 26.59
CA GLU A 511 11.15 -10.88 27.42
C GLU A 511 11.24 -9.60 26.58
N GLU A 512 12.32 -9.47 25.81
CA GLU A 512 12.54 -8.33 24.94
C GLU A 512 11.50 -8.28 23.81
N GLN A 513 11.08 -9.43 23.30
CA GLN A 513 10.02 -9.52 22.29
C GLN A 513 8.68 -9.01 22.85
N CYS A 514 8.32 -9.35 24.08
CA CYS A 514 7.15 -8.81 24.76
C CYS A 514 7.26 -7.29 24.96
N ARG A 515 8.42 -6.78 25.38
CA ARG A 515 8.66 -5.34 25.51
C ARG A 515 8.55 -4.59 24.18
N GLN A 516 9.02 -5.19 23.10
CA GLN A 516 8.92 -4.60 21.76
C GLN A 516 7.47 -4.53 21.24
N ILE A 517 6.64 -5.53 21.57
CA ILE A 517 5.25 -5.62 21.11
C ILE A 517 4.34 -4.77 22.01
N PHE A 518 4.46 -4.89 23.33
CA PHE A 518 3.48 -4.38 24.29
C PHE A 518 3.99 -3.25 25.20
N GLY A 519 5.24 -2.82 25.03
CA GLY A 519 5.82 -1.75 25.82
C GLY A 519 6.71 -2.20 26.96
N LYS A 520 7.40 -1.24 27.59
CA LYS A 520 8.54 -1.48 28.50
C LYS A 520 8.23 -2.34 29.73
N GLU A 521 7.00 -2.31 30.22
CA GLU A 521 6.56 -3.02 31.42
C GLU A 521 6.17 -4.48 31.11
N ALA A 522 5.89 -4.78 29.83
CA ALA A 522 5.48 -6.11 29.43
C ALA A 522 6.63 -7.11 29.54
N ARG A 523 6.32 -8.32 29.99
CA ARG A 523 7.25 -9.43 30.12
C ARG A 523 6.67 -10.72 29.56
N SER A 524 7.52 -11.71 29.33
CA SER A 524 7.10 -13.03 28.89
C SER A 524 6.22 -13.68 29.98
N ALA A 525 5.06 -14.16 29.61
CA ALA A 525 4.15 -14.81 30.53
C ALA A 525 4.69 -16.16 31.03
N ALA A 526 4.13 -16.64 32.13
CA ALA A 526 4.43 -17.97 32.62
C ALA A 526 4.09 -19.07 31.60
N GLU A 527 4.79 -20.19 31.62
CA GLU A 527 4.60 -21.32 30.69
C GLU A 527 3.14 -21.78 30.56
N GLY A 528 2.33 -21.62 31.62
CA GLY A 528 0.92 -21.93 31.60
C GLY A 528 0.12 -21.19 30.55
N CYS A 529 0.45 -19.90 30.26
CA CYS A 529 -0.13 -19.12 29.18
C CYS A 529 0.23 -19.71 27.81
N TYR A 530 1.51 -19.98 27.59
CA TYR A 530 2.00 -20.62 26.37
C TYR A 530 1.33 -21.95 26.11
N ARG A 531 1.28 -22.82 27.15
CA ARG A 531 0.64 -24.13 27.05
C ARG A 531 -0.85 -24.01 26.73
N LYS A 532 -1.56 -23.11 27.41
CA LYS A 532 -3.00 -22.90 27.21
C LYS A 532 -3.34 -22.44 25.77
N ILE A 533 -2.52 -21.58 25.20
CA ILE A 533 -2.81 -20.92 23.93
C ILE A 533 -2.15 -21.68 22.77
N ASN A 534 -0.86 -21.99 22.84
CA ASN A 534 -0.11 -22.56 21.72
C ASN A 534 -0.50 -24.02 21.38
N THR A 535 -1.17 -24.73 22.28
CA THR A 535 -1.71 -26.06 22.00
C THR A 535 -3.07 -26.03 21.30
N GLN A 536 -3.68 -24.86 21.06
CA GLN A 536 -4.97 -24.75 20.38
C GLN A 536 -4.84 -25.04 18.89
N GLY A 537 -3.77 -24.62 18.25
CA GLY A 537 -3.54 -24.79 16.82
C GLY A 537 -4.43 -23.88 15.98
N ASP A 538 -4.55 -22.65 16.44
CA ASP A 538 -5.27 -21.58 15.74
C ASP A 538 -4.32 -20.39 15.45
N ARG A 539 -4.86 -19.30 14.92
CA ARG A 539 -4.07 -18.12 14.56
C ARG A 539 -3.41 -17.42 15.76
N PHE A 540 -3.95 -17.61 16.98
CA PHE A 540 -3.46 -16.99 18.20
C PHE A 540 -2.43 -17.86 18.93
N GLY A 541 -2.48 -19.17 18.69
CA GLY A 541 -1.60 -20.12 19.35
C GLY A 541 -1.26 -21.31 18.47
N ASN A 542 -0.01 -21.37 17.99
CA ASN A 542 0.45 -22.41 17.07
C ASN A 542 1.98 -22.52 17.06
N CYS A 543 2.48 -23.62 16.52
CA CYS A 543 3.89 -23.86 16.21
C CYS A 543 4.15 -23.88 14.71
N GLY A 544 3.54 -22.91 14.00
CA GLY A 544 3.71 -22.75 12.56
C GLY A 544 2.49 -23.15 11.75
N ILE A 545 2.67 -23.08 10.44
CA ILE A 545 1.61 -23.26 9.46
C ILE A 545 2.05 -24.31 8.45
N SER A 546 1.17 -25.28 8.17
CA SER A 546 1.38 -26.26 7.12
C SER A 546 0.22 -26.22 6.13
N LYS A 547 0.52 -25.94 4.86
CA LYS A 547 -0.45 -25.72 3.79
C LYS A 547 -1.43 -24.59 4.13
N SER A 548 -2.59 -24.87 4.65
CA SER A 548 -3.60 -23.89 5.07
C SER A 548 -4.12 -24.16 6.48
N THR A 549 -3.32 -24.82 7.33
CA THR A 549 -3.72 -25.22 8.67
C THR A 549 -2.66 -24.80 9.69
N TYR A 550 -3.10 -24.27 10.82
CA TYR A 550 -2.23 -23.99 11.95
C TYR A 550 -1.86 -25.28 12.67
N LEU A 551 -0.58 -25.42 12.98
CA LEU A 551 -0.06 -26.60 13.67
C LEU A 551 -0.08 -26.36 15.18
N ARG A 552 -0.69 -27.26 15.92
CA ARG A 552 -0.62 -27.28 17.38
C ARG A 552 0.82 -27.48 17.83
N CYS A 553 1.26 -26.76 18.86
CA CYS A 553 2.50 -27.09 19.52
C CYS A 553 2.38 -28.40 20.28
N ASN A 554 3.43 -29.23 20.25
CA ASN A 554 3.57 -30.30 21.21
C ASN A 554 3.83 -29.71 22.60
N ASP A 555 3.58 -30.47 23.67
CA ASP A 555 3.79 -29.99 25.03
C ASP A 555 5.23 -29.57 25.34
N SER A 556 6.22 -30.18 24.68
CA SER A 556 7.63 -29.79 24.75
C SER A 556 7.93 -28.46 24.05
N ASP A 557 7.19 -28.14 23.02
CA ASP A 557 7.48 -27.02 22.08
C ASP A 557 6.66 -25.76 22.37
N VAL A 558 5.84 -25.78 23.42
CA VAL A 558 4.87 -24.68 23.71
C VAL A 558 5.53 -23.32 23.84
N LEU A 559 6.76 -23.23 24.36
CA LEU A 559 7.52 -22.00 24.51
C LEU A 559 8.11 -21.48 23.18
N CYS A 560 8.11 -22.31 22.13
CA CYS A 560 8.65 -21.99 20.81
C CYS A 560 7.58 -21.62 19.78
N GLY A 561 6.31 -21.61 20.17
CA GLY A 561 5.18 -21.23 19.31
C GLY A 561 5.04 -19.72 19.16
N ARG A 562 3.91 -19.20 19.56
CA ARG A 562 3.64 -17.76 19.60
C ARG A 562 3.98 -17.18 20.96
N VAL A 563 4.56 -15.98 20.98
CA VAL A 563 4.90 -15.30 22.23
C VAL A 563 3.62 -14.93 23.00
N GLN A 564 3.66 -15.17 24.30
CA GLN A 564 2.59 -14.81 25.23
C GLN A 564 3.18 -13.89 26.29
N CYS A 565 2.54 -12.78 26.55
CA CYS A 565 3.03 -11.70 27.40
C CYS A 565 2.08 -11.46 28.57
N GLU A 566 2.61 -10.93 29.67
CA GLU A 566 1.87 -10.45 30.82
C GLU A 566 2.32 -9.04 31.22
N ASP A 567 1.67 -8.42 32.19
CA ASP A 567 1.94 -7.06 32.67
C ASP A 567 1.81 -5.97 31.55
N VAL A 568 0.87 -6.18 30.66
CA VAL A 568 0.54 -5.20 29.62
C VAL A 568 -0.33 -4.10 30.23
N THR A 569 0.21 -2.89 30.35
CA THR A 569 -0.46 -1.73 30.96
C THR A 569 -1.29 -0.91 29.99
N GLY A 570 -1.09 -1.06 28.70
CA GLY A 570 -1.84 -0.39 27.65
C GLY A 570 -1.77 -1.15 26.33
N ILE A 571 -2.85 -1.11 25.56
CA ILE A 571 -2.85 -1.68 24.21
C ILE A 571 -1.96 -0.79 23.35
N PRO A 572 -0.84 -1.29 22.82
CA PRO A 572 0.00 -0.47 21.96
C PRO A 572 -0.76 -0.15 20.68
N VAL A 573 -0.66 1.11 20.24
CA VAL A 573 -0.97 1.45 18.86
C VAL A 573 0.21 0.91 18.04
N LEU A 574 0.08 -0.31 17.59
CA LEU A 574 1.04 -0.88 16.64
C LEU A 574 0.86 -0.08 15.34
N GLU A 575 1.95 0.43 14.78
CA GLU A 575 1.93 1.08 13.46
C GLU A 575 1.43 0.12 12.38
N ASP A 576 1.48 -1.15 12.68
CA ASP A 576 1.00 -2.29 11.93
C ASP A 576 -0.16 -2.90 12.73
N HIS A 577 -1.34 -2.93 12.17
CA HIS A 577 -2.59 -3.42 12.77
C HIS A 577 -2.57 -4.91 13.13
N SER A 578 -1.68 -5.37 13.99
CA SER A 578 -1.75 -6.73 14.50
C SER A 578 -2.95 -6.87 15.44
N THR A 579 -3.74 -7.90 15.28
CA THR A 579 -4.81 -8.21 16.23
C THR A 579 -4.18 -8.64 17.54
N ILE A 580 -4.49 -7.88 18.58
CA ILE A 580 -4.10 -8.21 19.95
C ILE A 580 -5.21 -9.02 20.59
N HIS A 581 -4.87 -10.13 21.20
CA HIS A 581 -5.81 -10.89 21.99
C HIS A 581 -5.36 -10.97 23.45
N CYS A 582 -6.32 -11.08 24.34
CA CYS A 582 -6.07 -11.38 25.75
C CYS A 582 -6.89 -12.59 26.21
N THR A 583 -6.29 -13.42 27.02
CA THR A 583 -6.94 -14.61 27.61
C THR A 583 -6.68 -14.61 29.09
N HIS A 584 -7.74 -14.70 29.90
CA HIS A 584 -7.61 -14.84 31.36
C HIS A 584 -7.41 -16.31 31.72
N PHE A 585 -6.33 -16.60 32.41
CA PHE A 585 -5.98 -17.96 32.84
C PHE A 585 -5.34 -17.94 34.21
N ASN A 586 -5.91 -18.67 35.16
CA ASN A 586 -5.41 -18.80 36.54
C ASN A 586 -5.08 -17.47 37.25
N GLY A 587 -5.92 -16.45 37.01
CA GLY A 587 -5.75 -15.13 37.62
C GLY A 587 -4.70 -14.21 36.93
N VAL A 588 -4.10 -14.69 35.85
CA VAL A 588 -3.18 -13.92 35.01
C VAL A 588 -3.84 -13.63 33.66
N THR A 589 -3.57 -12.48 33.08
CA THR A 589 -3.99 -12.13 31.72
C THR A 589 -2.84 -12.36 30.76
N CYS A 590 -3.01 -13.31 29.88
CA CYS A 590 -2.07 -13.65 28.81
C CYS A 590 -2.38 -12.82 27.57
N TRP A 591 -1.42 -12.07 27.07
CA TRP A 591 -1.53 -11.21 25.89
C TRP A 591 -0.69 -11.78 24.74
N GLY A 592 -1.24 -11.74 23.55
CA GLY A 592 -0.55 -12.18 22.34
C GLY A 592 -1.06 -11.47 21.10
N THR A 593 -0.43 -11.77 19.99
CA THR A 593 -0.82 -11.29 18.66
C THR A 593 -1.20 -12.47 17.78
N ASP A 594 -1.99 -12.24 16.75
CA ASP A 594 -2.31 -13.27 15.78
C ASP A 594 -1.35 -13.27 14.58
N TYR A 595 -1.48 -14.31 13.75
CA TYR A 595 -0.83 -14.41 12.45
C TYR A 595 -1.73 -15.15 11.47
N HIS A 596 -1.90 -14.56 10.28
CA HIS A 596 -2.80 -15.06 9.25
C HIS A 596 -2.05 -15.71 8.09
N PHE A 597 -2.74 -16.61 7.39
CA PHE A 597 -2.22 -17.22 6.17
C PHE A 597 -1.97 -16.18 5.09
N GLY A 598 -0.87 -16.33 4.35
CA GLY A 598 -0.53 -15.46 3.23
C GLY A 598 0.12 -14.14 3.61
N MET A 599 0.34 -13.89 4.89
CA MET A 599 1.12 -12.75 5.36
C MET A 599 2.55 -12.85 4.82
N ALA A 600 3.02 -11.79 4.17
CA ALA A 600 4.36 -11.71 3.60
C ALA A 600 5.35 -10.97 4.52
N MET A 601 4.91 -10.50 5.71
CA MET A 601 5.77 -9.85 6.69
C MET A 601 6.23 -10.81 7.79
N PRO A 602 7.37 -10.53 8.45
CA PRO A 602 7.78 -11.31 9.59
C PRO A 602 6.70 -11.28 10.68
N ASP A 603 6.35 -12.45 11.18
CA ASP A 603 5.41 -12.60 12.28
C ASP A 603 6.05 -12.09 13.58
N ILE A 604 5.63 -10.90 14.03
CA ILE A 604 6.15 -10.29 15.25
C ILE A 604 5.78 -11.09 16.52
N GLY A 605 4.66 -11.80 16.48
CA GLY A 605 4.19 -12.63 17.59
C GLY A 605 4.72 -14.05 17.57
N SER A 606 5.49 -14.43 16.57
CA SER A 606 6.19 -15.71 16.54
C SER A 606 7.42 -15.67 17.42
N VAL A 607 7.60 -16.64 18.31
CA VAL A 607 8.86 -16.78 19.05
C VAL A 607 10.00 -16.94 18.06
N LYS A 608 11.00 -16.09 18.19
CA LYS A 608 12.15 -16.02 17.27
C LYS A 608 13.11 -17.18 17.54
N ASP A 609 13.72 -17.67 16.46
CA ASP A 609 14.77 -18.67 16.58
C ASP A 609 15.96 -18.11 17.38
N GLY A 610 16.58 -18.94 18.21
CA GLY A 610 17.58 -18.52 19.18
C GLY A 610 17.01 -17.99 20.52
N ALA A 611 15.68 -17.87 20.66
CA ALA A 611 15.09 -17.48 21.94
C ALA A 611 15.25 -18.58 22.98
N ASP A 612 15.63 -18.17 24.21
CA ASP A 612 15.74 -19.06 25.37
C ASP A 612 14.40 -19.73 25.69
N CYS A 613 14.38 -21.02 25.94
CA CYS A 613 13.19 -21.77 26.32
C CYS A 613 13.44 -22.78 27.47
N GLY A 614 14.47 -22.55 28.27
CA GLY A 614 14.86 -23.33 29.42
C GLY A 614 16.36 -23.50 29.53
N PRO A 615 16.87 -24.06 30.63
CA PRO A 615 18.31 -24.28 30.81
C PRO A 615 18.87 -25.10 29.63
N GLU A 616 19.87 -24.59 28.97
CA GLU A 616 20.55 -25.20 27.80
C GLU A 616 19.62 -25.55 26.62
N HIS A 617 18.43 -24.89 26.51
CA HIS A 617 17.50 -25.11 25.43
C HIS A 617 17.14 -23.79 24.74
N VAL A 618 17.03 -23.86 23.43
CA VAL A 618 16.65 -22.75 22.55
C VAL A 618 15.53 -23.16 21.61
N CYS A 619 14.76 -22.20 21.18
CA CYS A 619 13.75 -22.37 20.15
C CYS A 619 14.39 -22.28 18.76
N MET A 620 14.26 -23.33 17.96
CA MET A 620 14.71 -23.37 16.57
C MET A 620 13.62 -24.00 15.70
N ASN A 621 13.22 -23.32 14.64
CA ASN A 621 12.17 -23.80 13.74
C ASN A 621 10.89 -24.24 14.49
N LYS A 622 10.47 -23.44 15.49
CA LYS A 622 9.29 -23.72 16.34
C LYS A 622 9.39 -24.99 17.20
N LYS A 623 10.58 -25.47 17.45
CA LYS A 623 10.84 -26.65 18.29
C LYS A 623 11.89 -26.33 19.33
N LEU A 624 11.76 -26.97 20.46
CA LEU A 624 12.76 -26.95 21.52
C LEU A 624 13.98 -27.80 21.09
N GLN A 625 15.17 -27.20 21.13
CA GLN A 625 16.44 -27.86 20.82
C GLN A 625 17.48 -27.56 21.91
N THR A 626 18.47 -28.44 22.08
CA THR A 626 19.62 -28.13 22.93
C THR A 626 20.56 -27.14 22.28
N THR A 627 21.21 -26.31 23.08
CA THR A 627 22.13 -25.25 22.56
C THR A 627 23.28 -25.79 21.73
N ASP A 628 23.68 -27.04 21.93
CA ASP A 628 24.74 -27.70 21.15
C ASP A 628 24.36 -27.97 19.69
N LEU A 629 23.07 -27.88 19.35
CA LEU A 629 22.55 -28.16 18.02
C LEU A 629 22.19 -26.88 17.24
N ILE A 630 22.59 -25.69 17.70
CA ILE A 630 22.42 -24.49 16.91
C ILE A 630 23.32 -24.64 15.68
N PRO A 631 22.77 -24.83 14.47
CA PRO A 631 23.60 -24.90 13.29
C PRO A 631 24.32 -23.56 13.17
N ALA A 632 25.64 -23.60 13.11
CA ALA A 632 26.37 -22.43 12.60
C ALA A 632 25.72 -22.08 11.26
N SER A 633 25.16 -20.88 11.16
CA SER A 633 24.61 -20.38 9.90
C SER A 633 25.58 -20.75 8.78
N PRO A 634 25.13 -21.32 7.65
CA PRO A 634 26.03 -21.55 6.53
C PRO A 634 26.58 -20.17 6.16
N ALA A 635 27.78 -19.92 6.67
CA ALA A 635 28.42 -18.65 6.48
C ALA A 635 28.60 -18.48 4.98
N GLU A 636 27.99 -17.45 4.41
CA GLU A 636 28.44 -16.84 3.14
C GLU A 636 29.87 -16.28 3.26
N TRP A 637 30.67 -16.87 4.13
CA TRP A 637 32.04 -16.51 4.48
C TRP A 637 33.07 -16.98 3.45
N ALA A 638 32.65 -17.77 2.46
CA ALA A 638 33.59 -18.58 1.72
C ALA A 638 34.12 -17.98 0.42
N THR A 639 33.77 -16.76 0.04
CA THR A 639 34.15 -16.26 -1.29
C THR A 639 34.91 -14.94 -1.37
N ASP A 640 35.22 -14.29 -0.24
CA ASP A 640 36.06 -13.08 -0.33
C ASP A 640 37.29 -13.17 0.58
N SER A 641 38.33 -13.82 0.05
CA SER A 641 39.61 -14.07 0.72
C SER A 641 40.57 -12.86 0.72
N SER A 642 40.04 -11.62 0.60
CA SER A 642 40.88 -10.43 0.40
C SER A 642 41.11 -9.55 1.63
N SER A 643 40.62 -9.93 2.82
CA SER A 643 40.86 -9.12 4.02
C SER A 643 41.62 -9.91 5.11
N PRO A 644 42.80 -9.46 5.50
CA PRO A 644 43.65 -10.14 6.51
C PRO A 644 43.06 -10.21 7.90
N TRP A 645 42.01 -9.42 8.18
CA TRP A 645 41.41 -9.30 9.50
C TRP A 645 40.31 -10.35 9.78
N GLN A 646 39.69 -10.93 8.75
CA GLN A 646 38.67 -11.95 8.90
C GLN A 646 39.21 -13.30 9.33
N GLN A 647 40.45 -13.62 8.94
CA GLN A 647 41.10 -14.90 9.32
C GLN A 647 41.46 -14.98 10.82
N HIS A 648 41.59 -13.84 11.51
CA HIS A 648 41.90 -13.83 12.95
C HIS A 648 40.73 -14.06 13.86
N MET A 649 39.49 -13.69 13.46
CA MET A 649 38.31 -13.87 14.29
C MET A 649 37.79 -15.32 14.33
N VAL A 650 37.96 -16.07 13.24
CA VAL A 650 37.56 -17.48 13.18
C VAL A 650 38.44 -18.37 14.04
N SER A 651 39.69 -17.97 14.30
CA SER A 651 40.62 -18.75 15.11
C SER A 651 40.45 -18.65 16.63
N CYS A 652 39.74 -17.60 17.10
CA CYS A 652 39.53 -17.38 18.56
C CYS A 652 38.21 -17.95 19.10
N GLY A 653 37.31 -18.47 18.26
CA GLY A 653 35.96 -18.92 18.65
C GLY A 653 35.86 -20.41 19.09
N ASN A 654 36.86 -21.22 18.89
CA ASN A 654 36.78 -22.67 19.11
C ASN A 654 37.75 -23.19 20.17
N ARG A 655 37.72 -22.68 21.39
CA ARG A 655 38.32 -23.41 22.54
C ARG A 655 37.44 -23.33 23.77
N PRO A 656 37.26 -24.42 24.50
CA PRO A 656 36.54 -24.43 25.77
C PRO A 656 37.27 -23.56 26.81
N ARG A 657 36.49 -22.89 27.62
CA ARG A 657 36.96 -21.99 28.67
C ARG A 657 37.78 -22.73 29.71
N ASP A 658 39.05 -22.46 29.84
CA ASP A 658 39.75 -22.46 31.10
C ASP A 658 40.08 -21.03 31.53
N ILE A 659 39.59 -20.70 32.70
CA ILE A 659 39.82 -19.45 33.40
C ILE A 659 41.27 -19.46 33.91
N ASP A 660 42.10 -18.68 33.33
CA ASP A 660 43.24 -17.94 33.82
C ASP A 660 44.31 -17.80 32.74
N THR A 661 44.56 -16.57 32.46
CA THR A 661 45.70 -15.97 31.76
C THR A 661 45.31 -15.07 30.56
N ASP A 662 44.84 -13.96 30.96
CA ASP A 662 44.95 -12.71 30.19
C ASP A 662 46.45 -12.38 30.11
N LEU A 663 47.10 -12.59 28.94
CA LEU A 663 48.36 -11.90 28.56
C LEU A 663 49.18 -12.62 27.47
N SER A 664 48.62 -13.41 26.59
CA SER A 664 49.45 -14.04 25.51
C SER A 664 49.02 -13.76 24.07
N CYS A 665 48.08 -12.84 23.85
CA CYS A 665 47.65 -12.45 22.50
C CYS A 665 48.32 -11.16 21.99
N ARG A 666 49.37 -10.67 22.67
CA ARG A 666 50.24 -9.62 22.16
C ARG A 666 51.68 -10.16 22.07
N ARG A 667 52.09 -10.52 20.87
CA ARG A 667 53.41 -10.62 20.30
C ARG A 667 53.54 -11.88 19.46
N ASN A 668 53.43 -11.68 18.17
CA ASN A 668 54.28 -12.31 17.16
C ASN A 668 53.98 -11.60 15.83
N THR A 669 54.57 -10.44 15.69
CA THR A 669 55.03 -9.88 14.44
C THR A 669 56.54 -10.11 14.44
N ASP A 670 57.02 -10.68 13.37
CA ASP A 670 58.37 -10.77 12.86
C ASP A 670 59.00 -12.18 12.78
N ALA A 671 59.50 -12.40 11.59
CA ALA A 671 60.38 -13.47 11.11
C ALA A 671 59.64 -14.77 10.67
N ASP A 672 59.58 -15.17 9.40
CA ASP A 672 60.65 -15.48 8.50
C ASP A 672 60.14 -15.83 7.11
N MET A 673 60.67 -15.18 6.13
CA MET A 673 60.74 -15.65 4.74
C MET A 673 61.76 -16.78 4.67
N ALA A 674 61.44 -17.94 4.10
CA ALA A 674 62.22 -18.60 3.09
C ALA A 674 61.76 -20.04 2.76
N GLN A 675 61.54 -20.23 1.48
CA GLN A 675 61.89 -21.42 0.68
C GLN A 675 61.23 -22.79 0.90
N GLY A 676 60.58 -23.27 -0.17
CA GLY A 676 60.94 -24.61 -0.61
C GLY A 676 59.81 -25.53 -1.07
N SER A 677 59.45 -25.47 -2.30
CA SER A 677 59.22 -26.55 -3.28
C SER A 677 58.62 -27.91 -2.88
N LYS A 678 57.58 -28.29 -3.65
CA LYS A 678 57.38 -29.54 -4.42
C LYS A 678 56.64 -30.75 -3.80
N HIS A 679 55.65 -31.19 -4.60
CA HIS A 679 55.08 -32.55 -4.82
C HIS A 679 54.18 -33.10 -3.70
N GLY A 680 53.03 -33.62 -3.95
CA GLY A 680 52.41 -34.37 -5.00
C GLY A 680 51.20 -35.14 -4.46
N SER A 681 50.27 -35.37 -5.33
CA SER A 681 49.31 -36.47 -5.42
C SER A 681 48.28 -36.76 -4.33
N GLY A 682 47.01 -36.45 -4.65
CA GLY A 682 45.95 -37.43 -4.84
C GLY A 682 45.15 -37.93 -3.63
N PRO A 683 43.94 -38.36 -3.90
CA PRO A 683 42.79 -38.08 -3.04
C PRO A 683 42.38 -39.28 -2.16
N HIS A 684 41.67 -39.03 -1.08
CA HIS A 684 40.80 -40.07 -0.50
C HIS A 684 39.54 -39.44 0.17
N TYR A 685 38.41 -39.96 -0.25
CA TYR A 685 37.09 -39.93 0.37
C TYR A 685 37.12 -40.44 1.79
N CYS A 686 36.17 -39.97 2.62
CA CYS A 686 35.34 -40.67 3.58
C CYS A 686 34.75 -39.63 4.55
N ALA A 687 33.57 -39.60 4.88
CA ALA A 687 32.29 -40.23 5.02
C ALA A 687 31.47 -39.20 5.78
#